data_56479b275f7577fc64948c855b4db821
#
_entry.id   56479b275f7577fc64948c855b4db821
#
_cell.length_a   1.000
_cell.length_b   1.000
_cell.length_c   1.000
_cell.angle_alpha   90.00
_cell.angle_beta   90.00
_cell.angle_gamma   90.00
#
_symmetry.space_group_name_H-M   'P 1'
#
loop_
_entity.id
_entity.type
_entity.pdbx_description
1 polymer ?
#
loop_
_entity_poly.entity_id
_entity_poly.type
_entity_poly.pdbx_seq_one_letter_code
_entity_poly.pdbx_strand_id
1 'polypeptide(L)'
;MESALLPCKAAPKIPEIPHRPPQKLKTPPGKTVHCLTDSQLHHLCINGRLREAITALDTIAQCGSKVKPGTLSRLIDACVDSQSIHLGRKLHSCIEYVLEDAIPFIETKLIGMYAKCGSIIDAYKVFDGMRSRDLFTWSAMIGACFRESRWIEVVELFYSMMRDGVVPDSFLFPKILKACGKCGDVETGRLIHSIVLRLGMDMEIRVNNSILAVYAKHGRLDSAKRVFDYMEIRDIVSWNSILLGYCQRGEIGEVQRLFGLMQKEGFEPTVITWNILMSSYNQLGMCDAAMEMMREMESYGTIPDVFSWSCMISGLAQNNRSNEASELFQEMVLSGIEPNEVSLVIAISACASLRSIKKGKELHSIAVKLGFDENVVVGNSLINMYSKCDELEVARKVFDMITEKDVWSWNSMIGGYCQAGYSGKAYDLFVRMQDSGVPPNVITWNVMINGYMQSGDEDQALDLFLAMEKDGSIQQDIASWNGLITGYVQNGKIDEALGMFRKMLLSHVKPNPITVLSLLPACANIIAAKKVKEIHCFALRNFFTSHLSISNALMDAYSKSASINFAKAIFNGMQAKDVISWNTMIAGYVLHGCSKDAIELFGQMTQKGFEPDRITFASLLSSYGLAKMVDEGKHIFSNMIGEYEINPGLHHSVAMINIFGRSGMLEEAMEFIESMAIKPDVSIWDALLTASRIHGNVRLAIHAVERLLELDPGNVVIHHLGLQLYALCCISEDALNRKWHVKGSLAEASLGWSCTIDKDTVHTFVMCHKSQLETEILQCLTKNNAWKTTRSYPCKGLCIMEEEKEDTGWVHSEKLALAYNLINSPQSSDAIRIVKSLRICGDCHSMAKFISKTHGREIYLDDSKCLHHIKDGYCSCRDYW
;
A
#
# COMPACT_ATOMS: atom_id res chain seq x y z
N MET A 1 44.61 -3.96 12.16
CA MET A 1 43.32 -4.44 11.73
C MET A 1 43.15 -4.10 10.25
N GLU A 2 43.92 -4.81 9.48
CA GLU A 2 43.85 -4.90 8.02
C GLU A 2 42.92 -6.09 7.70
N SER A 3 42.05 -5.89 6.75
CA SER A 3 41.25 -6.86 5.99
C SER A 3 39.77 -6.61 6.06
N ALA A 4 39.28 -5.87 5.08
CA ALA A 4 38.04 -6.09 4.33
C ALA A 4 37.82 -4.92 3.32
N LEU A 5 38.74 -4.78 2.37
CA LEU A 5 38.45 -4.02 1.13
C LEU A 5 38.05 -5.02 0.05
N LEU A 6 36.76 -5.12 -0.19
CA LEU A 6 36.24 -5.78 -1.41
C LEU A 6 36.64 -4.91 -2.63
N PRO A 7 37.11 -5.51 -3.73
CA PRO A 7 37.50 -4.74 -4.91
C PRO A 7 36.24 -4.19 -5.62
N CYS A 8 36.11 -2.88 -5.71
CA CYS A 8 35.17 -2.21 -6.58
C CYS A 8 35.39 -2.65 -8.02
N LYS A 9 34.32 -3.08 -8.67
CA LYS A 9 34.30 -3.34 -10.13
C LYS A 9 34.71 -2.07 -10.86
N ALA A 10 35.73 -2.21 -11.72
CA ALA A 10 36.20 -1.15 -12.58
C ALA A 10 35.04 -0.61 -13.46
N ALA A 11 34.96 0.70 -13.56
CA ALA A 11 34.05 1.40 -14.46
C ALA A 11 34.31 0.95 -15.93
N PRO A 12 33.28 0.89 -16.77
CA PRO A 12 33.43 0.47 -18.16
C PRO A 12 34.37 1.44 -18.88
N LYS A 13 35.43 0.89 -19.48
CA LYS A 13 36.35 1.65 -20.37
C LYS A 13 35.56 2.15 -21.56
N ILE A 14 35.44 3.48 -21.67
CA ILE A 14 34.91 4.16 -22.86
C ILE A 14 35.91 3.98 -23.99
N PRO A 15 35.49 3.61 -25.23
CA PRO A 15 36.39 3.43 -26.34
C PRO A 15 37.09 4.74 -26.68
N GLU A 16 38.41 4.70 -26.79
CA GLU A 16 39.25 5.81 -27.24
C GLU A 16 38.96 6.13 -28.71
N ILE A 17 38.43 7.32 -28.96
CA ILE A 17 38.38 7.90 -30.30
C ILE A 17 39.76 8.47 -30.58
N PRO A 18 40.48 8.04 -31.61
CA PRO A 18 41.81 8.55 -31.88
C PRO A 18 41.75 10.02 -32.30
N HIS A 19 42.22 10.90 -31.40
CA HIS A 19 42.47 12.30 -31.79
C HIS A 19 43.68 12.35 -32.73
N ARG A 20 43.45 12.60 -34.03
CA ARG A 20 44.49 13.05 -34.93
C ARG A 20 44.89 14.48 -34.54
N PRO A 21 46.18 14.78 -34.26
CA PRO A 21 46.60 16.15 -34.05
C PRO A 21 46.41 16.95 -35.37
N PRO A 22 45.94 18.18 -35.28
CA PRO A 22 45.80 19.03 -36.45
C PRO A 22 47.20 19.26 -37.05
N GLN A 23 47.35 18.91 -38.33
CA GLN A 23 48.57 19.16 -39.09
C GLN A 23 48.84 20.66 -39.14
N LYS A 24 50.07 21.07 -38.80
CA LYS A 24 50.59 22.44 -38.98
C LYS A 24 50.47 22.79 -40.48
N LEU A 25 49.50 23.59 -40.83
CA LEU A 25 49.43 24.19 -42.17
C LEU A 25 50.57 25.14 -42.37
N LYS A 26 51.47 24.79 -43.28
CA LYS A 26 52.47 25.71 -43.78
C LYS A 26 51.76 26.85 -44.53
N THR A 27 51.81 28.06 -43.94
CA THR A 27 51.28 29.28 -44.52
C THR A 27 52.06 29.61 -45.79
N PRO A 28 51.39 29.96 -46.92
CA PRO A 28 52.06 30.54 -48.11
C PRO A 28 52.58 31.97 -47.77
N PRO A 29 53.76 32.35 -48.20
CA PRO A 29 54.35 33.67 -47.94
C PRO A 29 53.54 34.74 -48.67
N GLY A 30 52.90 35.68 -47.93
CA GLY A 30 52.35 36.85 -48.52
C GLY A 30 51.00 37.40 -48.07
N LYS A 31 50.59 37.18 -46.84
CA LYS A 31 49.53 38.01 -46.21
C LYS A 31 49.94 38.38 -44.82
N THR A 32 50.16 39.66 -44.56
CA THR A 32 50.28 40.23 -43.22
C THR A 32 48.95 40.01 -42.46
N VAL A 33 48.90 38.94 -41.72
CA VAL A 33 47.80 38.70 -40.74
C VAL A 33 48.07 39.68 -39.62
N HIS A 34 47.24 40.74 -39.51
CA HIS A 34 47.27 41.62 -38.32
C HIS A 34 47.01 40.72 -37.11
N CYS A 35 48.08 40.38 -36.34
CA CYS A 35 47.96 39.66 -35.10
C CYS A 35 47.10 40.49 -34.12
N LEU A 36 45.90 40.04 -33.82
CA LEU A 36 45.08 40.68 -32.80
C LEU A 36 45.81 40.63 -31.45
N THR A 37 45.84 41.73 -30.74
CA THR A 37 46.52 41.84 -29.46
C THR A 37 45.60 41.34 -28.32
N ASP A 38 46.22 40.92 -27.19
CA ASP A 38 45.52 40.52 -25.99
C ASP A 38 44.50 41.59 -25.53
N SER A 39 44.79 42.90 -25.71
CA SER A 39 43.89 44.02 -25.44
C SER A 39 42.63 44.04 -26.30
N GLN A 40 42.74 43.68 -27.59
CA GLN A 40 41.61 43.60 -28.49
C GLN A 40 40.72 42.41 -28.16
N LEU A 41 41.29 41.26 -27.81
CA LEU A 41 40.58 40.09 -27.34
C LEU A 41 39.80 40.42 -26.04
N HIS A 42 40.44 41.16 -25.11
CA HIS A 42 39.80 41.63 -23.90
C HIS A 42 38.58 42.57 -24.16
N HIS A 43 38.69 43.43 -25.15
CA HIS A 43 37.64 44.35 -25.55
C HIS A 43 36.44 43.59 -26.18
N LEU A 44 36.69 42.55 -26.98
CA LEU A 44 35.63 41.66 -27.52
C LEU A 44 34.85 40.91 -26.45
N CYS A 45 35.56 40.47 -25.37
CA CYS A 45 34.92 39.83 -24.19
C CYS A 45 33.99 40.79 -23.45
N ILE A 46 34.40 42.05 -23.24
CA ILE A 46 33.58 43.07 -22.54
C ILE A 46 32.30 43.39 -23.35
N ASN A 47 32.41 43.41 -24.67
CA ASN A 47 31.30 43.72 -25.59
C ASN A 47 30.36 42.51 -25.86
N GLY A 48 30.53 41.38 -25.17
CA GLY A 48 29.66 40.19 -25.34
C GLY A 48 29.78 39.46 -26.70
N ARG A 49 30.79 39.80 -27.54
CA ARG A 49 30.98 39.18 -28.88
C ARG A 49 31.79 37.88 -28.76
N LEU A 50 31.26 36.91 -28.03
CA LEU A 50 31.96 35.69 -27.62
C LEU A 50 32.47 34.85 -28.83
N ARG A 51 31.63 34.69 -29.89
CA ARG A 51 32.01 33.91 -31.07
C ARG A 51 33.23 34.51 -31.81
N GLU A 52 33.27 35.83 -31.92
CA GLU A 52 34.36 36.53 -32.51
C GLU A 52 35.62 36.53 -31.62
N ALA A 53 35.42 36.60 -30.33
CA ALA A 53 36.54 36.50 -29.39
C ALA A 53 37.20 35.11 -29.44
N ILE A 54 36.44 34.01 -29.58
CA ILE A 54 36.99 32.65 -29.74
C ILE A 54 37.69 32.49 -31.09
N THR A 55 37.13 33.06 -32.19
CA THR A 55 37.83 33.03 -33.47
C THR A 55 39.10 33.87 -33.48
N ALA A 56 39.11 35.01 -32.79
CA ALA A 56 40.30 35.83 -32.57
C ALA A 56 41.36 35.09 -31.73
N LEU A 57 40.96 34.37 -30.68
CA LEU A 57 41.86 33.51 -29.88
C LEU A 57 42.50 32.40 -30.73
N ASP A 58 41.74 31.78 -31.64
CA ASP A 58 42.23 30.76 -32.56
C ASP A 58 43.30 31.33 -33.52
N THR A 59 43.12 32.57 -34.02
CA THR A 59 44.10 33.24 -34.86
C THR A 59 45.38 33.63 -34.08
N ILE A 60 45.25 34.08 -32.80
CA ILE A 60 46.35 34.36 -31.91
C ILE A 60 47.13 33.07 -31.59
N ALA A 61 46.42 31.97 -31.40
CA ALA A 61 46.98 30.64 -31.20
C ALA A 61 47.87 30.22 -32.38
N GLN A 62 47.34 30.37 -33.60
CA GLN A 62 48.07 30.06 -34.83
C GLN A 62 49.30 30.96 -35.09
N CYS A 63 49.29 32.22 -34.55
CA CYS A 63 50.43 33.14 -34.62
C CYS A 63 51.50 32.94 -33.53
N GLY A 64 51.27 32.02 -32.56
CA GLY A 64 52.21 31.75 -31.46
C GLY A 64 52.32 32.86 -30.44
N SER A 65 51.34 33.77 -30.35
CA SER A 65 51.33 34.90 -29.42
C SER A 65 50.78 34.48 -28.05
N LYS A 66 51.40 34.91 -26.93
CA LYS A 66 51.01 34.60 -25.59
C LYS A 66 49.81 35.45 -25.14
N VAL A 67 48.77 34.79 -24.59
CA VAL A 67 47.58 35.42 -24.00
C VAL A 67 47.66 35.38 -22.47
N LYS A 68 47.25 36.47 -21.81
CA LYS A 68 47.27 36.52 -20.36
C LYS A 68 46.23 35.61 -19.72
N PRO A 69 46.52 34.87 -18.60
CA PRO A 69 45.60 34.02 -17.93
C PRO A 69 44.29 34.73 -17.52
N GLY A 70 44.35 36.01 -17.16
CA GLY A 70 43.18 36.84 -16.84
C GLY A 70 42.18 37.03 -17.99
N THR A 71 42.69 37.15 -19.23
CA THR A 71 41.85 37.25 -20.45
C THR A 71 41.19 35.91 -20.77
N LEU A 72 41.92 34.79 -20.63
CA LEU A 72 41.39 33.44 -20.75
C LEU A 72 40.28 33.15 -19.72
N SER A 73 40.53 33.54 -18.47
CA SER A 73 39.52 33.40 -17.38
C SER A 73 38.22 34.11 -17.73
N ARG A 74 38.27 35.34 -18.26
CA ARG A 74 37.07 36.08 -18.70
C ARG A 74 36.34 35.45 -19.88
N LEU A 75 37.07 34.87 -20.84
CA LEU A 75 36.46 34.13 -21.92
C LEU A 75 35.72 32.89 -21.40
N ILE A 76 36.31 32.21 -20.43
CA ILE A 76 35.65 31.06 -19.78
C ILE A 76 34.35 31.52 -19.06
N ASP A 77 34.43 32.63 -18.32
CA ASP A 77 33.27 33.18 -17.59
C ASP A 77 32.17 33.63 -18.61
N ALA A 78 32.53 34.24 -19.76
CA ALA A 78 31.59 34.60 -20.82
C ALA A 78 30.94 33.35 -21.49
N CYS A 79 31.65 32.21 -21.56
CA CYS A 79 31.07 30.94 -22.02
C CYS A 79 30.06 30.41 -21.02
N VAL A 80 30.30 30.58 -19.73
CA VAL A 80 29.36 30.22 -18.66
C VAL A 80 28.05 31.04 -18.80
N ASP A 81 28.19 32.34 -18.99
CA ASP A 81 27.03 33.25 -19.10
C ASP A 81 26.17 32.94 -20.34
N SER A 82 26.82 32.50 -21.44
CA SER A 82 26.12 32.07 -22.66
C SER A 82 25.52 30.67 -22.60
N GLN A 83 25.84 29.88 -21.58
CA GLN A 83 25.47 28.47 -21.37
C GLN A 83 25.70 27.55 -22.60
N SER A 84 26.67 27.92 -23.49
CA SER A 84 26.93 27.23 -24.75
C SER A 84 28.10 26.26 -24.63
N ILE A 85 27.78 24.99 -24.47
CA ILE A 85 28.79 23.91 -24.39
C ILE A 85 29.66 23.79 -25.63
N HIS A 86 29.08 24.03 -26.81
CA HIS A 86 29.79 23.96 -28.07
C HIS A 86 30.90 25.04 -28.15
N LEU A 87 30.61 26.27 -27.72
CA LEU A 87 31.59 27.34 -27.61
C LEU A 87 32.63 27.05 -26.56
N GLY A 88 32.22 26.46 -25.44
CA GLY A 88 33.12 26.02 -24.36
C GLY A 88 34.12 24.97 -24.82
N ARG A 89 33.70 23.95 -25.57
CA ARG A 89 34.62 22.94 -26.15
C ARG A 89 35.61 23.56 -27.14
N LYS A 90 35.13 24.48 -27.99
CA LYS A 90 35.99 25.19 -28.93
C LYS A 90 36.99 26.09 -28.21
N LEU A 91 36.57 26.80 -27.17
CA LEU A 91 37.47 27.59 -26.34
C LEU A 91 38.52 26.72 -25.65
N HIS A 92 38.12 25.56 -25.08
CA HIS A 92 39.05 24.63 -24.44
C HIS A 92 40.16 24.17 -25.42
N SER A 93 39.80 23.72 -26.65
CA SER A 93 40.79 23.31 -27.64
C SER A 93 41.73 24.44 -28.05
N CYS A 94 41.27 25.69 -28.09
CA CYS A 94 42.13 26.85 -28.35
C CYS A 94 43.08 27.14 -27.14
N ILE A 95 42.60 26.97 -25.93
CA ILE A 95 43.41 27.15 -24.69
C ILE A 95 44.52 26.12 -24.60
N GLU A 96 44.25 24.85 -24.90
CA GLU A 96 45.27 23.78 -24.95
C GLU A 96 46.39 24.08 -25.93
N TYR A 97 46.07 24.79 -27.05
CA TYR A 97 47.05 25.15 -28.06
C TYR A 97 47.85 26.39 -27.67
N VAL A 98 47.26 27.36 -26.97
CA VAL A 98 47.90 28.64 -26.57
C VAL A 98 48.79 28.47 -25.35
N LEU A 99 48.46 27.55 -24.47
CA LEU A 99 49.23 27.31 -23.22
C LEU A 99 50.18 26.12 -23.46
N GLU A 100 51.50 26.38 -23.52
CA GLU A 100 52.53 25.33 -23.60
C GLU A 100 52.63 24.51 -22.33
N ASP A 101 52.29 25.10 -21.15
CA ASP A 101 52.26 24.48 -19.84
C ASP A 101 50.85 24.62 -19.23
N ALA A 102 50.37 23.54 -18.61
CA ALA A 102 49.07 23.49 -17.91
C ALA A 102 49.11 24.49 -16.74
N ILE A 103 48.15 25.42 -16.70
CA ILE A 103 47.95 26.35 -15.59
C ILE A 103 46.76 25.87 -14.74
N PRO A 104 47.01 25.32 -13.49
CA PRO A 104 45.94 24.74 -12.69
C PRO A 104 44.73 25.65 -12.47
N PHE A 105 44.92 26.95 -12.36
CA PHE A 105 43.86 27.94 -12.24
C PHE A 105 42.91 27.96 -13.47
N ILE A 106 43.45 27.87 -14.70
CA ILE A 106 42.65 27.85 -15.92
C ILE A 106 41.87 26.50 -16.05
N GLU A 107 42.58 25.38 -15.76
CA GLU A 107 41.95 24.04 -15.77
C GLU A 107 40.80 23.97 -14.78
N THR A 108 40.97 24.50 -13.53
CA THR A 108 39.86 24.57 -12.53
C THR A 108 38.69 25.42 -13.02
N LYS A 109 38.99 26.54 -13.70
CA LYS A 109 37.92 27.36 -14.33
C LYS A 109 37.19 26.61 -15.48
N LEU A 110 37.90 25.79 -16.26
CA LEU A 110 37.29 24.94 -17.30
C LEU A 110 36.40 23.89 -16.73
N ILE A 111 36.81 23.23 -15.61
CA ILE A 111 35.94 22.29 -14.86
C ILE A 111 34.65 23.00 -14.44
N GLY A 112 34.76 24.21 -13.88
CA GLY A 112 33.62 25.02 -13.45
C GLY A 112 32.69 25.40 -14.61
N MET A 113 33.27 25.73 -15.77
CA MET A 113 32.53 26.05 -16.99
C MET A 113 31.74 24.85 -17.50
N TYR A 114 32.41 23.71 -17.70
CA TYR A 114 31.73 22.48 -18.15
C TYR A 114 30.62 22.04 -17.22
N ALA A 115 30.85 22.12 -15.93
CA ALA A 115 29.87 21.81 -14.91
C ALA A 115 28.65 22.73 -14.94
N LYS A 116 28.79 24.01 -15.24
CA LYS A 116 27.69 24.97 -15.37
C LYS A 116 26.97 24.87 -16.71
N CYS A 117 27.69 24.44 -17.76
CA CYS A 117 27.11 24.18 -19.10
C CYS A 117 26.49 22.77 -19.23
N GLY A 118 26.40 21.97 -18.17
CA GLY A 118 25.71 20.66 -18.16
C GLY A 118 26.51 19.51 -18.74
N SER A 119 27.85 19.60 -18.84
CA SER A 119 28.70 18.49 -19.30
C SER A 119 29.70 18.04 -18.26
N ILE A 120 29.24 17.18 -17.37
CA ILE A 120 30.09 16.60 -16.33
C ILE A 120 31.20 15.71 -16.92
N ILE A 121 30.91 15.04 -18.07
CA ILE A 121 31.89 14.17 -18.76
C ILE A 121 33.11 14.94 -19.21
N ASP A 122 32.93 16.12 -19.79
CA ASP A 122 34.06 16.96 -20.22
C ASP A 122 34.77 17.57 -19.02
N ALA A 123 34.06 17.86 -17.92
CA ALA A 123 34.66 18.28 -16.63
C ALA A 123 35.59 17.19 -16.07
N TYR A 124 35.17 15.90 -16.10
CA TYR A 124 36.04 14.77 -15.68
C TYR A 124 37.27 14.63 -16.55
N LYS A 125 37.17 14.78 -17.89
CA LYS A 125 38.32 14.69 -18.78
C LYS A 125 39.40 15.72 -18.41
N VAL A 126 38.97 16.96 -18.13
CA VAL A 126 39.93 18.01 -17.69
C VAL A 126 40.49 17.64 -16.34
N PHE A 127 39.66 17.26 -15.38
CA PHE A 127 40.06 16.90 -14.03
C PHE A 127 41.06 15.73 -14.00
N ASP A 128 40.83 14.69 -14.78
CA ASP A 128 41.68 13.50 -14.85
C ASP A 128 42.99 13.79 -15.56
N GLY A 129 43.03 14.74 -16.51
CA GLY A 129 44.20 15.20 -17.24
C GLY A 129 45.16 16.08 -16.40
N MET A 130 44.71 16.63 -15.26
CA MET A 130 45.52 17.53 -14.41
C MET A 130 46.66 16.81 -13.71
N ARG A 131 47.87 17.38 -13.78
CA ARG A 131 49.04 16.84 -13.11
C ARG A 131 49.08 17.08 -11.59
N SER A 132 48.52 18.17 -11.13
CA SER A 132 48.35 18.49 -9.70
C SER A 132 46.97 19.05 -9.44
N ARG A 133 46.36 18.61 -8.36
CA ARG A 133 45.00 19.00 -7.95
C ARG A 133 45.08 19.67 -6.59
N ASP A 134 44.68 20.92 -6.54
CA ASP A 134 44.58 21.68 -5.31
C ASP A 134 43.17 21.63 -4.72
N LEU A 135 42.97 22.22 -3.53
CA LEU A 135 41.65 22.28 -2.86
C LEU A 135 40.59 22.91 -3.73
N PHE A 136 40.93 23.93 -4.56
CA PHE A 136 39.94 24.60 -5.42
C PHE A 136 39.52 23.71 -6.57
N THR A 137 40.42 22.91 -7.13
CA THR A 137 40.11 21.94 -8.19
C THR A 137 39.19 20.86 -7.68
N TRP A 138 39.49 20.27 -6.53
CA TRP A 138 38.64 19.29 -5.87
C TRP A 138 37.26 19.86 -5.54
N SER A 139 37.21 21.09 -4.98
CA SER A 139 35.95 21.78 -4.66
C SER A 139 35.10 22.07 -5.90
N ALA A 140 35.74 22.42 -7.03
CA ALA A 140 35.04 22.63 -8.30
C ALA A 140 34.41 21.35 -8.82
N MET A 141 35.13 20.21 -8.80
CA MET A 141 34.66 18.93 -9.28
C MET A 141 33.58 18.33 -8.37
N ILE A 142 33.79 18.30 -7.05
CA ILE A 142 32.80 17.87 -6.06
C ILE A 142 31.56 18.76 -6.16
N GLY A 143 31.74 20.08 -6.32
CA GLY A 143 30.62 21.00 -6.53
C GLY A 143 29.85 20.77 -7.82
N ALA A 144 30.52 20.29 -8.87
CA ALA A 144 29.92 19.89 -10.13
C ALA A 144 29.02 18.64 -9.94
N CYS A 145 29.56 17.57 -9.39
CA CYS A 145 28.83 16.34 -9.11
C CYS A 145 27.66 16.58 -8.12
N PHE A 146 27.85 17.46 -7.14
CA PHE A 146 26.81 17.84 -6.19
C PHE A 146 25.60 18.52 -6.87
N ARG A 147 25.83 19.46 -7.82
CA ARG A 147 24.74 20.12 -8.56
C ARG A 147 23.94 19.15 -9.41
N GLU A 148 24.59 18.14 -9.98
CA GLU A 148 23.96 17.11 -10.79
C GLU A 148 23.37 15.95 -9.95
N SER A 149 23.34 16.10 -8.63
CA SER A 149 22.80 15.09 -7.70
C SER A 149 23.50 13.72 -7.81
N ARG A 150 24.75 13.68 -8.25
CA ARG A 150 25.59 12.46 -8.34
C ARG A 150 26.27 12.16 -7.02
N TRP A 151 25.45 11.80 -6.03
CA TRP A 151 25.88 11.73 -4.63
C TRP A 151 26.97 10.69 -4.36
N ILE A 152 26.94 9.54 -5.04
CA ILE A 152 27.93 8.46 -4.88
C ILE A 152 29.30 8.96 -5.34
N GLU A 153 29.36 9.64 -6.49
CA GLU A 153 30.62 10.18 -7.02
C GLU A 153 31.21 11.29 -6.14
N VAL A 154 30.36 12.08 -5.48
CA VAL A 154 30.85 13.07 -4.48
C VAL A 154 31.60 12.38 -3.36
N VAL A 155 31.10 11.24 -2.88
CA VAL A 155 31.77 10.45 -1.82
C VAL A 155 33.04 9.79 -2.34
N GLU A 156 33.04 9.27 -3.56
CA GLU A 156 34.24 8.68 -4.20
C GLU A 156 35.32 9.73 -4.43
N LEU A 157 34.96 10.93 -4.89
CA LEU A 157 35.90 12.06 -5.04
C LEU A 157 36.44 12.50 -3.71
N PHE A 158 35.68 12.51 -2.62
CA PHE A 158 36.17 12.78 -1.27
C PHE A 158 37.24 11.78 -0.85
N TYR A 159 37.01 10.48 -1.06
CA TYR A 159 38.05 9.49 -0.74
C TYR A 159 39.31 9.65 -1.61
N SER A 160 39.16 10.03 -2.87
CA SER A 160 40.25 10.29 -3.79
C SER A 160 41.05 11.52 -3.37
N MET A 161 40.35 12.60 -2.99
CA MET A 161 40.95 13.83 -2.44
C MET A 161 41.78 13.55 -1.17
N MET A 162 41.23 12.73 -0.26
CA MET A 162 41.94 12.34 0.97
C MET A 162 43.20 11.50 0.68
N ARG A 163 43.16 10.64 -0.34
CA ARG A 163 44.34 9.86 -0.79
C ARG A 163 45.43 10.73 -1.38
N ASP A 164 45.05 11.80 -2.09
CA ASP A 164 46.00 12.79 -2.61
C ASP A 164 46.56 13.73 -1.52
N GLY A 165 46.16 13.53 -0.25
CA GLY A 165 46.62 14.32 0.90
C GLY A 165 46.01 15.71 1.01
N VAL A 166 44.95 16.00 0.25
CA VAL A 166 44.27 17.29 0.29
C VAL A 166 43.09 17.21 1.25
N VAL A 167 43.06 18.09 2.25
CA VAL A 167 42.05 18.13 3.31
C VAL A 167 40.91 19.09 2.90
N PRO A 168 39.64 18.70 3.01
CA PRO A 168 38.49 19.59 2.77
C PRO A 168 38.45 20.77 3.75
N ASP A 169 37.92 21.89 3.29
CA ASP A 169 37.67 23.08 4.11
C ASP A 169 36.24 23.08 4.71
N SER A 170 35.96 24.09 5.54
CA SER A 170 34.66 24.28 6.19
C SER A 170 33.48 24.47 5.20
N PHE A 171 33.77 24.81 3.94
CA PHE A 171 32.73 24.96 2.89
C PHE A 171 32.47 23.65 2.12
N LEU A 172 33.47 22.76 2.07
CA LEU A 172 33.36 21.51 1.31
C LEU A 172 32.75 20.40 2.15
N PHE A 173 33.08 20.31 3.46
CA PHE A 173 32.54 19.33 4.39
C PHE A 173 30.99 19.26 4.35
N PRO A 174 30.23 20.39 4.40
CA PRO A 174 28.79 20.35 4.34
C PRO A 174 28.20 19.71 3.05
N LYS A 175 28.86 19.92 1.90
CA LYS A 175 28.46 19.32 0.64
C LYS A 175 28.65 17.80 0.64
N ILE A 176 29.83 17.36 1.13
CA ILE A 176 30.13 15.93 1.22
C ILE A 176 29.20 15.24 2.22
N LEU A 177 28.99 15.83 3.40
CA LEU A 177 28.05 15.32 4.42
C LEU A 177 26.61 15.23 3.89
N LYS A 178 26.17 16.25 3.13
CA LYS A 178 24.85 16.19 2.50
C LYS A 178 24.76 15.06 1.48
N ALA A 179 25.83 14.79 0.73
CA ALA A 179 25.88 13.64 -0.19
C ALA A 179 25.81 12.32 0.59
N CYS A 180 26.58 12.16 1.67
CA CYS A 180 26.50 10.99 2.57
C CYS A 180 25.07 10.79 3.09
N GLY A 181 24.42 11.87 3.53
CA GLY A 181 23.01 11.83 3.97
C GLY A 181 22.02 11.42 2.87
N LYS A 182 22.33 11.66 1.58
CA LYS A 182 21.48 11.22 0.45
C LYS A 182 21.75 9.79 0.00
N CYS A 183 23.04 9.35 0.09
CA CYS A 183 23.43 7.97 -0.27
C CYS A 183 23.14 6.93 0.84
N GLY A 184 22.83 7.35 2.06
CA GLY A 184 22.71 6.43 3.20
C GLY A 184 24.05 6.03 3.84
N ASP A 185 25.12 6.67 3.49
CA ASP A 185 26.48 6.33 3.98
C ASP A 185 26.82 7.01 5.31
N VAL A 186 26.36 6.40 6.39
CA VAL A 186 26.59 6.88 7.77
C VAL A 186 28.06 6.70 8.18
N GLU A 187 28.72 5.66 7.70
CA GLU A 187 30.10 5.37 8.12
C GLU A 187 31.08 6.42 7.58
N THR A 188 30.91 6.86 6.32
CA THR A 188 31.63 8.02 5.81
C THR A 188 31.30 9.29 6.60
N GLY A 189 30.03 9.49 6.99
CA GLY A 189 29.64 10.58 7.86
C GLY A 189 30.39 10.56 9.23
N ARG A 190 30.54 9.39 9.83
CA ARG A 190 31.33 9.20 11.08
C ARG A 190 32.82 9.49 10.87
N LEU A 191 33.38 9.03 9.76
CA LEU A 191 34.76 9.31 9.40
C LEU A 191 35.00 10.82 9.29
N ILE A 192 34.12 11.52 8.56
CA ILE A 192 34.22 12.99 8.40
C ILE A 192 34.08 13.66 9.76
N HIS A 193 33.15 13.26 10.62
CA HIS A 193 33.03 13.79 11.97
C HIS A 193 34.36 13.65 12.76
N SER A 194 34.99 12.48 12.68
CA SER A 194 36.28 12.25 13.35
C SER A 194 37.41 13.13 12.77
N ILE A 195 37.37 13.41 11.46
CA ILE A 195 38.35 14.31 10.82
C ILE A 195 38.11 15.76 11.25
N VAL A 196 36.87 16.21 11.28
CA VAL A 196 36.45 17.55 11.72
C VAL A 196 36.94 17.83 13.15
N LEU A 197 36.75 16.87 14.08
CA LEU A 197 37.25 16.96 15.46
C LEU A 197 38.77 17.06 15.52
N ARG A 198 39.51 16.27 14.72
CA ARG A 198 41.00 16.32 14.68
C ARG A 198 41.53 17.62 14.11
N LEU A 199 40.79 18.26 13.21
CA LEU A 199 41.18 19.53 12.59
C LEU A 199 40.79 20.75 13.44
N GLY A 200 40.07 20.56 14.56
CA GLY A 200 39.56 21.65 15.40
C GLY A 200 38.51 22.51 14.70
N MET A 201 37.73 21.91 13.74
CA MET A 201 36.65 22.59 13.02
C MET A 201 35.27 22.34 13.66
N ASP A 202 35.25 21.80 14.86
CA ASP A 202 34.06 21.54 15.67
C ASP A 202 33.37 22.80 16.21
N MET A 203 34.00 23.97 16.07
CA MET A 203 33.36 25.27 16.33
C MET A 203 32.57 25.85 15.15
N GLU A 204 32.71 25.25 13.97
CA GLU A 204 32.01 25.70 12.75
C GLU A 204 30.58 25.22 12.73
N ILE A 205 29.60 26.11 12.98
CA ILE A 205 28.16 25.80 13.07
C ILE A 205 27.64 25.06 11.80
N ARG A 206 28.08 25.48 10.60
CA ARG A 206 27.64 24.88 9.34
C ARG A 206 28.06 23.42 9.20
N VAL A 207 29.27 23.09 9.67
CA VAL A 207 29.79 21.72 9.64
C VAL A 207 29.03 20.87 10.64
N ASN A 208 28.87 21.36 11.88
CA ASN A 208 28.12 20.67 12.92
C ASN A 208 26.65 20.43 12.55
N ASN A 209 25.98 21.42 11.99
CA ASN A 209 24.59 21.24 11.47
C ASN A 209 24.52 20.17 10.40
N SER A 210 25.55 20.07 9.56
CA SER A 210 25.58 19.02 8.52
C SER A 210 25.85 17.63 9.10
N ILE A 211 26.73 17.52 10.10
CA ILE A 211 26.99 16.28 10.86
C ILE A 211 25.72 15.85 11.60
N LEU A 212 25.07 16.79 12.28
CA LEU A 212 23.82 16.58 13.00
C LEU A 212 22.72 16.05 12.07
N ALA A 213 22.57 16.69 10.89
CA ALA A 213 21.59 16.27 9.89
C ALA A 213 21.85 14.85 9.35
N VAL A 214 23.11 14.43 9.16
CA VAL A 214 23.45 13.06 8.76
C VAL A 214 23.03 12.06 9.83
N TYR A 215 23.39 12.29 11.09
CA TYR A 215 23.04 11.39 12.18
C TYR A 215 21.54 11.32 12.42
N ALA A 216 20.87 12.48 12.44
CA ALA A 216 19.42 12.59 12.60
C ALA A 216 18.68 11.79 11.52
N LYS A 217 19.01 12.03 10.25
CA LYS A 217 18.37 11.36 9.11
C LYS A 217 18.51 9.84 9.11
N HIS A 218 19.61 9.33 9.67
CA HIS A 218 19.86 7.88 9.72
C HIS A 218 19.50 7.23 11.06
N GLY A 219 18.71 7.93 11.88
CA GLY A 219 18.18 7.41 13.14
C GLY A 219 19.25 7.16 14.23
N ARG A 220 20.47 7.74 14.07
CA ARG A 220 21.53 7.70 15.11
C ARG A 220 21.34 8.84 16.10
N LEU A 221 20.17 8.88 16.76
CA LEU A 221 19.77 10.01 17.61
C LEU A 221 20.69 10.24 18.79
N ASP A 222 21.27 9.18 19.40
CA ASP A 222 22.26 9.34 20.48
C ASP A 222 23.50 10.11 20.02
N SER A 223 23.96 9.83 18.79
CA SER A 223 25.12 10.55 18.23
C SER A 223 24.75 11.98 17.85
N ALA A 224 23.53 12.16 17.27
CA ALA A 224 23.02 13.49 16.96
C ALA A 224 22.87 14.35 18.22
N LYS A 225 22.30 13.78 19.30
CA LYS A 225 22.13 14.48 20.58
C LYS A 225 23.48 14.88 21.18
N ARG A 226 24.50 13.99 21.17
CA ARG A 226 25.84 14.32 21.65
C ARG A 226 26.46 15.47 20.86
N VAL A 227 26.36 15.49 19.54
CA VAL A 227 26.85 16.61 18.71
C VAL A 227 26.12 17.89 19.09
N PHE A 228 24.79 17.82 19.20
CA PHE A 228 23.95 18.97 19.58
C PHE A 228 24.28 19.52 20.97
N ASP A 229 24.46 18.64 21.96
CA ASP A 229 24.76 19.02 23.33
C ASP A 229 26.20 19.62 23.45
N TYR A 230 27.13 19.16 22.59
CA TYR A 230 28.53 19.65 22.56
C TYR A 230 28.66 21.00 21.84
N MET A 231 27.68 21.42 21.02
CA MET A 231 27.69 22.71 20.33
C MET A 231 27.57 23.86 21.34
N GLU A 232 28.62 24.71 21.43
CA GLU A 232 28.59 25.92 22.28
C GLU A 232 27.64 26.98 21.72
N ILE A 233 27.61 27.12 20.41
CA ILE A 233 26.73 28.05 19.70
C ILE A 233 25.75 27.24 18.84
N ARG A 234 24.44 27.47 19.07
CA ARG A 234 23.38 26.83 18.32
C ARG A 234 22.63 27.90 17.53
N ASP A 235 22.11 27.55 16.37
CA ASP A 235 21.22 28.37 15.58
C ASP A 235 19.88 27.63 15.33
N ILE A 236 18.95 28.30 14.69
CA ILE A 236 17.63 27.71 14.36
C ILE A 236 17.79 26.44 13.51
N VAL A 237 18.83 26.36 12.66
CA VAL A 237 19.09 25.18 11.83
C VAL A 237 19.52 24.00 12.69
N SER A 238 20.31 24.22 13.74
CA SER A 238 20.71 23.19 14.72
C SER A 238 19.46 22.60 15.40
N TRP A 239 18.57 23.47 15.92
CA TRP A 239 17.33 23.06 16.56
C TRP A 239 16.42 22.31 15.61
N ASN A 240 16.19 22.82 14.39
CA ASN A 240 15.36 22.14 13.38
C ASN A 240 15.92 20.78 12.94
N SER A 241 17.24 20.65 12.89
CA SER A 241 17.89 19.38 12.51
C SER A 241 17.70 18.30 13.58
N ILE A 242 17.85 18.64 14.87
CA ILE A 242 17.63 17.67 15.94
C ILE A 242 16.14 17.33 16.11
N LEU A 243 15.24 18.31 16.03
CA LEU A 243 13.80 18.12 16.05
C LEU A 243 13.36 17.16 14.93
N LEU A 244 13.81 17.42 13.69
CA LEU A 244 13.49 16.55 12.55
C LEU A 244 13.93 15.10 12.79
N GLY A 245 15.09 14.88 13.40
CA GLY A 245 15.57 13.54 13.71
C GLY A 245 14.67 12.78 14.68
N TYR A 246 14.25 13.42 15.78
CA TYR A 246 13.34 12.82 16.74
C TYR A 246 11.92 12.65 16.17
N CYS A 247 11.48 13.60 15.34
CA CYS A 247 10.22 13.50 14.60
C CYS A 247 10.16 12.26 13.70
N GLN A 248 11.20 12.02 12.90
CA GLN A 248 11.29 10.86 12.01
C GLN A 248 11.24 9.52 12.75
N ARG A 249 11.60 9.50 14.02
CA ARG A 249 11.58 8.31 14.87
C ARG A 249 10.28 8.17 15.69
N GLY A 250 9.43 9.17 15.66
CA GLY A 250 8.17 9.17 16.39
C GLY A 250 8.31 9.39 17.90
N GLU A 251 9.45 9.93 18.37
CA GLU A 251 9.70 10.17 19.80
C GLU A 251 9.10 11.52 20.25
N ILE A 252 7.77 11.63 20.26
CA ILE A 252 7.05 12.91 20.51
C ILE A 252 7.41 13.54 21.85
N GLY A 253 7.61 12.77 22.91
CA GLY A 253 7.96 13.31 24.23
C GLY A 253 9.28 14.10 24.19
N GLU A 254 10.32 13.60 23.47
CA GLU A 254 11.56 14.33 23.29
C GLU A 254 11.41 15.53 22.34
N VAL A 255 10.54 15.43 21.32
CA VAL A 255 10.24 16.55 20.40
C VAL A 255 9.62 17.71 21.18
N GLN A 256 8.60 17.46 22.01
CA GLN A 256 7.96 18.49 22.84
C GLN A 256 8.96 19.09 23.84
N ARG A 257 9.79 18.26 24.47
CA ARG A 257 10.82 18.71 25.40
C ARG A 257 11.84 19.65 24.72
N LEU A 258 12.34 19.24 23.54
CA LEU A 258 13.32 20.02 22.77
C LEU A 258 12.70 21.32 22.23
N PHE A 259 11.46 21.29 21.78
CA PHE A 259 10.75 22.49 21.36
C PHE A 259 10.58 23.48 22.51
N GLY A 260 10.18 23.01 23.69
CA GLY A 260 10.10 23.87 24.88
C GLY A 260 11.46 24.39 25.34
N LEU A 261 12.57 23.66 25.14
CA LEU A 261 13.93 24.15 25.42
C LEU A 261 14.35 25.23 24.41
N MET A 262 14.07 25.04 23.11
CA MET A 262 14.33 26.02 22.07
C MET A 262 13.71 27.37 22.41
N GLN A 263 12.43 27.36 22.83
CA GLN A 263 11.74 28.59 23.27
C GLN A 263 12.35 29.20 24.53
N LYS A 264 12.73 28.38 25.52
CA LYS A 264 13.39 28.87 26.75
C LYS A 264 14.76 29.49 26.51
N GLU A 265 15.48 29.01 25.51
CA GLU A 265 16.78 29.58 25.08
C GLU A 265 16.60 30.85 24.22
N GLY A 266 15.34 31.29 23.98
CA GLY A 266 15.01 32.51 23.28
C GLY A 266 14.98 32.41 21.76
N PHE A 267 14.93 31.18 21.20
CA PHE A 267 14.80 30.97 19.76
C PHE A 267 13.32 30.94 19.38
N GLU A 268 12.88 31.86 18.54
CA GLU A 268 11.51 31.88 18.01
C GLU A 268 11.34 30.77 16.94
N PRO A 269 10.28 29.97 17.02
CA PRO A 269 9.97 28.96 16.00
C PRO A 269 9.71 29.62 14.64
N THR A 270 10.35 29.10 13.60
CA THR A 270 10.14 29.52 12.21
C THR A 270 9.07 28.66 11.52
N VAL A 271 8.59 29.10 10.34
CA VAL A 271 7.71 28.29 9.49
C VAL A 271 8.25 26.87 9.31
N ILE A 272 9.57 26.71 9.14
CA ILE A 272 10.21 25.38 9.00
C ILE A 272 10.06 24.56 10.29
N THR A 273 10.23 25.17 11.46
CA THR A 273 10.06 24.49 12.75
C THR A 273 8.64 23.95 12.91
N TRP A 274 7.64 24.80 12.64
CA TRP A 274 6.23 24.40 12.69
C TRP A 274 5.89 23.28 11.67
N ASN A 275 6.40 23.39 10.45
CA ASN A 275 6.20 22.38 9.41
C ASN A 275 6.82 21.01 9.80
N ILE A 276 7.97 21.00 10.47
CA ILE A 276 8.57 19.76 11.01
C ILE A 276 7.65 19.13 12.06
N LEU A 277 7.12 19.92 13.00
CA LEU A 277 6.22 19.44 14.05
C LEU A 277 4.92 18.89 13.45
N MET A 278 4.25 19.67 12.59
CA MET A 278 3.02 19.24 11.92
C MET A 278 3.21 17.96 11.10
N SER A 279 4.30 17.87 10.34
CA SER A 279 4.62 16.66 9.57
C SER A 279 4.83 15.44 10.47
N SER A 280 5.48 15.62 11.62
CA SER A 280 5.70 14.56 12.60
C SER A 280 4.40 14.03 13.19
N TYR A 281 3.53 14.92 13.66
CA TYR A 281 2.22 14.53 14.20
C TYR A 281 1.36 13.82 13.13
N ASN A 282 1.37 14.32 11.89
CA ASN A 282 0.66 13.70 10.77
C ASN A 282 1.18 12.29 10.44
N GLN A 283 2.49 12.06 10.46
CA GLN A 283 3.09 10.74 10.23
C GLN A 283 2.70 9.70 11.29
N LEU A 284 2.39 10.15 12.49
CA LEU A 284 1.95 9.30 13.60
C LEU A 284 0.43 9.14 13.69
N GLY A 285 -0.30 9.72 12.75
CA GLY A 285 -1.76 9.68 12.73
C GLY A 285 -2.44 10.66 13.68
N MET A 286 -1.68 11.50 14.37
CA MET A 286 -2.19 12.48 15.34
C MET A 286 -2.58 13.80 14.64
N CYS A 287 -3.50 13.71 13.69
CA CYS A 287 -3.87 14.85 12.84
C CYS A 287 -4.48 16.03 13.65
N ASP A 288 -5.19 15.75 14.73
CA ASP A 288 -5.79 16.81 15.56
C ASP A 288 -4.71 17.63 16.28
N ALA A 289 -3.67 16.98 16.79
CA ALA A 289 -2.50 17.67 17.35
C ALA A 289 -1.74 18.48 16.29
N ALA A 290 -1.64 17.98 15.05
CA ALA A 290 -1.05 18.72 13.94
C ALA A 290 -1.87 19.98 13.59
N MET A 291 -3.21 19.89 13.62
CA MET A 291 -4.12 21.05 13.45
C MET A 291 -3.96 22.07 14.58
N GLU A 292 -3.74 21.60 15.81
CA GLU A 292 -3.48 22.50 16.94
C GLU A 292 -2.16 23.26 16.76
N MET A 293 -1.10 22.57 16.29
CA MET A 293 0.18 23.23 15.95
C MET A 293 0.02 24.30 14.86
N MET A 294 -0.86 24.10 13.90
CA MET A 294 -1.14 25.11 12.88
C MET A 294 -1.81 26.37 13.48
N ARG A 295 -2.75 26.18 14.42
CA ARG A 295 -3.40 27.30 15.15
C ARG A 295 -2.40 28.01 16.09
N GLU A 296 -1.54 27.25 16.76
CA GLU A 296 -0.46 27.83 17.57
C GLU A 296 0.47 28.67 16.70
N MET A 297 0.90 28.18 15.52
CA MET A 297 1.71 28.93 14.57
C MET A 297 1.12 30.29 14.24
N GLU A 298 -0.19 30.34 13.99
CA GLU A 298 -0.90 31.60 13.73
C GLU A 298 -0.94 32.50 14.98
N SER A 299 -1.11 31.94 16.18
CA SER A 299 -1.13 32.67 17.44
C SER A 299 0.21 33.34 17.76
N TYR A 300 1.32 32.73 17.29
CA TYR A 300 2.66 33.31 17.36
C TYR A 300 2.92 34.38 16.27
N GLY A 301 1.91 34.72 15.46
CA GLY A 301 2.04 35.68 14.37
C GLY A 301 2.81 35.15 13.14
N THR A 302 3.06 33.87 13.08
CA THR A 302 3.72 33.23 11.94
C THR A 302 2.65 32.77 10.95
N ILE A 303 2.60 33.37 9.76
CA ILE A 303 1.59 33.05 8.74
C ILE A 303 1.95 31.72 8.06
N PRO A 304 1.01 30.74 8.02
CA PRO A 304 1.23 29.49 7.28
C PRO A 304 1.45 29.76 5.79
N ASP A 305 2.49 29.17 5.22
CA ASP A 305 2.79 29.24 3.80
C ASP A 305 2.13 28.09 3.02
N VAL A 306 2.25 28.10 1.69
CA VAL A 306 1.69 27.04 0.82
C VAL A 306 2.19 25.65 1.22
N PHE A 307 3.41 25.57 1.77
CA PHE A 307 3.99 24.30 2.21
C PHE A 307 3.33 23.81 3.51
N SER A 308 3.05 24.70 4.46
CA SER A 308 2.33 24.40 5.71
C SER A 308 0.93 23.82 5.41
N TRP A 309 0.16 24.48 4.54
CA TRP A 309 -1.14 23.99 4.10
C TRP A 309 -1.03 22.64 3.38
N SER A 310 -0.09 22.50 2.44
CA SER A 310 0.13 21.22 1.72
C SER A 310 0.51 20.09 2.66
N CYS A 311 1.31 20.37 3.69
CA CYS A 311 1.71 19.39 4.72
C CYS A 311 0.49 18.88 5.50
N MET A 312 -0.40 19.79 5.91
CA MET A 312 -1.63 19.43 6.64
C MET A 312 -2.62 18.66 5.77
N ILE A 313 -2.88 19.13 4.55
CA ILE A 313 -3.78 18.46 3.59
C ILE A 313 -3.26 17.05 3.28
N SER A 314 -1.94 16.91 3.06
CA SER A 314 -1.31 15.61 2.82
C SER A 314 -1.43 14.68 4.03
N GLY A 315 -1.18 15.21 5.22
CA GLY A 315 -1.29 14.45 6.46
C GLY A 315 -2.70 13.90 6.69
N LEU A 316 -3.72 14.73 6.53
CA LEU A 316 -5.12 14.32 6.63
C LEU A 316 -5.50 13.27 5.57
N ALA A 317 -5.07 13.47 4.32
CA ALA A 317 -5.34 12.53 3.23
C ALA A 317 -4.68 11.17 3.46
N GLN A 318 -3.43 11.13 3.93
CA GLN A 318 -2.70 9.89 4.24
C GLN A 318 -3.32 9.12 5.42
N ASN A 319 -3.93 9.82 6.36
CA ASN A 319 -4.61 9.23 7.52
C ASN A 319 -6.10 8.95 7.27
N ASN A 320 -6.52 8.82 6.02
CA ASN A 320 -7.90 8.52 5.61
C ASN A 320 -8.96 9.56 6.03
N ARG A 321 -8.54 10.77 6.42
CA ARG A 321 -9.43 11.90 6.74
C ARG A 321 -9.64 12.80 5.50
N SER A 322 -10.00 12.18 4.38
CA SER A 322 -10.07 12.85 3.06
C SER A 322 -11.15 13.95 3.00
N ASN A 323 -12.22 13.89 3.79
CA ASN A 323 -13.22 14.95 3.89
C ASN A 323 -12.60 16.23 4.43
N GLU A 324 -11.89 16.13 5.56
CA GLU A 324 -11.24 17.26 6.22
C GLU A 324 -10.09 17.81 5.37
N ALA A 325 -9.34 16.92 4.68
CA ALA A 325 -8.33 17.36 3.72
C ALA A 325 -8.93 18.23 2.60
N SER A 326 -10.13 17.87 2.11
CA SER A 326 -10.84 18.65 1.10
C SER A 326 -11.38 19.98 1.64
N GLU A 327 -11.85 20.00 2.88
CA GLU A 327 -12.32 21.23 3.56
C GLU A 327 -11.16 22.19 3.82
N LEU A 328 -10.04 21.66 4.31
CA LEU A 328 -8.84 22.45 4.56
C LEU A 328 -8.25 23.04 3.27
N PHE A 329 -8.32 22.32 2.14
CA PHE A 329 -7.94 22.88 0.85
C PHE A 329 -8.84 24.04 0.43
N GLN A 330 -10.15 23.94 0.66
CA GLN A 330 -11.08 25.04 0.40
C GLN A 330 -10.77 26.27 1.28
N GLU A 331 -10.44 26.05 2.55
CA GLU A 331 -10.03 27.10 3.48
C GLU A 331 -8.74 27.80 3.02
N MET A 332 -7.73 27.03 2.54
CA MET A 332 -6.52 27.57 1.93
C MET A 332 -6.85 28.54 0.78
N VAL A 333 -7.74 28.13 -0.13
CA VAL A 333 -8.16 28.96 -1.27
C VAL A 333 -8.92 30.21 -0.81
N LEU A 334 -9.80 30.07 0.18
CA LEU A 334 -10.57 31.19 0.76
C LEU A 334 -9.68 32.20 1.50
N SER A 335 -8.60 31.72 2.12
CA SER A 335 -7.59 32.58 2.78
C SER A 335 -6.71 33.33 1.77
N GLY A 336 -6.95 33.19 0.47
CA GLY A 336 -6.23 33.90 -0.58
C GLY A 336 -4.84 33.36 -0.88
N ILE A 337 -4.52 32.16 -0.41
CA ILE A 337 -3.26 31.48 -0.69
C ILE A 337 -3.41 30.69 -1.99
N GLU A 338 -2.62 31.03 -3.01
CA GLU A 338 -2.67 30.34 -4.30
C GLU A 338 -2.13 28.90 -4.16
N PRO A 339 -2.96 27.88 -4.50
CA PRO A 339 -2.51 26.52 -4.50
C PRO A 339 -1.39 26.29 -5.53
N ASN A 340 -0.39 25.51 -5.13
CA ASN A 340 0.63 25.02 -6.06
C ASN A 340 0.23 23.64 -6.64
N GLU A 341 1.02 23.14 -7.60
CA GLU A 341 0.84 21.82 -8.20
C GLU A 341 0.66 20.72 -7.14
N VAL A 342 1.50 20.73 -6.09
CA VAL A 342 1.50 19.68 -5.06
C VAL A 342 0.22 19.70 -4.24
N SER A 343 -0.21 20.88 -3.73
CA SER A 343 -1.44 20.99 -2.94
C SER A 343 -2.68 20.58 -3.74
N LEU A 344 -2.71 20.93 -5.04
CA LEU A 344 -3.80 20.59 -5.94
C LEU A 344 -3.88 19.08 -6.20
N VAL A 345 -2.74 18.44 -6.48
CA VAL A 345 -2.65 16.97 -6.67
C VAL A 345 -3.12 16.21 -5.43
N ILE A 346 -2.74 16.66 -4.24
CA ILE A 346 -3.16 16.03 -2.99
C ILE A 346 -4.67 16.17 -2.79
N ALA A 347 -5.23 17.38 -3.02
CA ALA A 347 -6.66 17.63 -2.91
C ALA A 347 -7.47 16.79 -3.92
N ILE A 348 -7.02 16.69 -5.17
CA ILE A 348 -7.63 15.83 -6.20
C ILE A 348 -7.59 14.35 -5.75
N SER A 349 -6.46 13.89 -5.20
CA SER A 349 -6.31 12.52 -4.71
C SER A 349 -7.22 12.23 -3.51
N ALA A 350 -7.42 13.20 -2.61
CA ALA A 350 -8.39 13.09 -1.52
C ALA A 350 -9.83 12.97 -2.04
N CYS A 351 -10.21 13.79 -3.04
CA CYS A 351 -11.52 13.68 -3.69
C CYS A 351 -11.72 12.36 -4.42
N ALA A 352 -10.66 11.80 -5.04
CA ALA A 352 -10.69 10.48 -5.65
C ALA A 352 -10.97 9.37 -4.63
N SER A 353 -10.41 9.49 -3.41
CA SER A 353 -10.65 8.54 -2.32
C SER A 353 -12.08 8.63 -1.78
N LEU A 354 -12.67 9.82 -1.78
CA LEU A 354 -14.06 10.08 -1.39
C LEU A 354 -15.08 9.71 -2.47
N ARG A 355 -14.64 9.43 -3.69
CA ARG A 355 -15.51 9.27 -4.88
C ARG A 355 -16.48 10.43 -5.06
N SER A 356 -16.07 11.65 -4.70
CA SER A 356 -16.91 12.84 -4.75
C SER A 356 -16.73 13.60 -6.06
N ILE A 357 -17.55 13.28 -7.05
CA ILE A 357 -17.51 13.92 -8.37
C ILE A 357 -17.74 15.43 -8.33
N LYS A 358 -18.60 15.91 -7.40
CA LYS A 358 -18.90 17.34 -7.29
C LYS A 358 -17.65 18.13 -6.89
N LYS A 359 -17.00 17.73 -5.79
CA LYS A 359 -15.74 18.35 -5.33
C LYS A 359 -14.63 18.21 -6.37
N GLY A 360 -14.57 17.06 -7.08
CA GLY A 360 -13.61 16.81 -8.15
C GLY A 360 -13.77 17.79 -9.33
N LYS A 361 -14.99 18.09 -9.76
CA LYS A 361 -15.26 19.10 -10.81
C LYS A 361 -14.89 20.52 -10.36
N GLU A 362 -15.11 20.86 -9.10
CA GLU A 362 -14.68 22.14 -8.52
C GLU A 362 -13.15 22.28 -8.56
N LEU A 363 -12.40 21.26 -8.14
CA LEU A 363 -10.93 21.24 -8.19
C LEU A 363 -10.42 21.30 -9.63
N HIS A 364 -11.04 20.61 -10.57
CA HIS A 364 -10.69 20.69 -11.98
C HIS A 364 -10.86 22.11 -12.51
N SER A 365 -11.96 22.81 -12.13
CA SER A 365 -12.17 24.22 -12.53
C SER A 365 -11.11 25.15 -11.91
N ILE A 366 -10.64 24.88 -10.70
CA ILE A 366 -9.53 25.61 -10.06
C ILE A 366 -8.22 25.35 -10.82
N ALA A 367 -7.94 24.10 -11.18
CA ALA A 367 -6.76 23.73 -11.96
C ALA A 367 -6.67 24.50 -13.28
N VAL A 368 -7.78 24.55 -14.02
CA VAL A 368 -7.89 25.33 -15.28
C VAL A 368 -7.69 26.83 -15.05
N LYS A 369 -8.29 27.40 -14.01
CA LYS A 369 -8.13 28.83 -13.68
C LYS A 369 -6.70 29.21 -13.33
N LEU A 370 -5.95 28.30 -12.71
CA LEU A 370 -4.55 28.50 -12.33
C LEU A 370 -3.56 28.15 -13.45
N GLY A 371 -4.05 27.70 -14.63
CA GLY A 371 -3.22 27.35 -15.77
C GLY A 371 -2.49 26.01 -15.63
N PHE A 372 -3.02 25.09 -14.84
CA PHE A 372 -2.49 23.72 -14.69
C PHE A 372 -3.17 22.71 -15.62
N ASP A 373 -3.96 23.15 -16.60
CA ASP A 373 -4.67 22.30 -17.54
C ASP A 373 -3.74 21.50 -18.47
N GLU A 374 -2.56 22.05 -18.80
CA GLU A 374 -1.52 21.35 -19.56
C GLU A 374 -0.49 20.63 -18.68
N ASN A 375 -0.59 20.75 -17.36
CA ASN A 375 0.34 20.10 -16.44
C ASN A 375 0.08 18.60 -16.37
N VAL A 376 1.07 17.79 -16.76
CA VAL A 376 0.97 16.32 -16.86
C VAL A 376 0.63 15.69 -15.50
N VAL A 377 1.21 16.16 -14.40
CA VAL A 377 1.03 15.58 -13.08
C VAL A 377 -0.39 15.83 -12.55
N VAL A 378 -0.88 17.06 -12.74
CA VAL A 378 -2.27 17.43 -12.39
C VAL A 378 -3.25 16.67 -13.28
N GLY A 379 -2.98 16.59 -14.59
CA GLY A 379 -3.78 15.82 -15.55
C GLY A 379 -3.89 14.35 -15.17
N ASN A 380 -2.78 13.70 -14.82
CA ASN A 380 -2.74 12.30 -14.35
C ASN A 380 -3.58 12.09 -13.09
N SER A 381 -3.53 13.05 -12.15
CA SER A 381 -4.33 13.00 -10.92
C SER A 381 -5.82 13.19 -11.20
N LEU A 382 -6.20 14.06 -12.15
CA LEU A 382 -7.58 14.24 -12.61
C LEU A 382 -8.11 12.98 -13.31
N ILE A 383 -7.32 12.34 -14.18
CA ILE A 383 -7.68 11.08 -14.82
C ILE A 383 -8.00 10.03 -13.76
N ASN A 384 -7.13 9.85 -12.76
CA ASN A 384 -7.36 8.90 -11.67
C ASN A 384 -8.62 9.24 -10.86
N MET A 385 -8.84 10.52 -10.56
CA MET A 385 -10.02 10.99 -9.82
C MET A 385 -11.32 10.70 -10.59
N TYR A 386 -11.39 11.08 -11.88
CA TYR A 386 -12.57 10.82 -12.70
C TYR A 386 -12.80 9.33 -12.91
N SER A 387 -11.75 8.53 -13.07
CA SER A 387 -11.85 7.07 -13.19
C SER A 387 -12.43 6.44 -11.93
N LYS A 388 -12.00 6.88 -10.74
CA LYS A 388 -12.56 6.38 -9.45
C LYS A 388 -13.99 6.85 -9.17
N CYS A 389 -14.42 7.93 -9.84
CA CYS A 389 -15.79 8.43 -9.77
C CYS A 389 -16.68 7.87 -10.87
N ASP A 390 -16.24 6.86 -11.63
CA ASP A 390 -16.93 6.20 -12.74
C ASP A 390 -17.25 7.13 -13.95
N GLU A 391 -16.61 8.30 -14.03
CA GLU A 391 -16.75 9.29 -15.12
C GLU A 391 -15.65 9.12 -16.19
N LEU A 392 -15.56 7.94 -16.79
CA LEU A 392 -14.50 7.56 -17.73
C LEU A 392 -14.45 8.44 -19.00
N GLU A 393 -15.58 8.94 -19.48
CA GLU A 393 -15.64 9.82 -20.66
C GLU A 393 -14.95 11.17 -20.39
N VAL A 394 -15.08 11.67 -19.16
CA VAL A 394 -14.38 12.90 -18.73
C VAL A 394 -12.89 12.62 -18.52
N ALA A 395 -12.56 11.49 -17.88
CA ALA A 395 -11.17 11.05 -17.74
C ALA A 395 -10.47 10.94 -19.11
N ARG A 396 -11.17 10.39 -20.12
CA ARG A 396 -10.67 10.27 -21.48
C ARG A 396 -10.42 11.64 -22.14
N LYS A 397 -11.33 12.60 -21.96
CA LYS A 397 -11.13 13.96 -22.49
C LYS A 397 -9.90 14.62 -21.85
N VAL A 398 -9.74 14.52 -20.54
CA VAL A 398 -8.53 15.05 -19.85
C VAL A 398 -7.26 14.37 -20.38
N PHE A 399 -7.28 13.05 -20.56
CA PHE A 399 -6.15 12.32 -21.16
C PHE A 399 -5.82 12.82 -22.57
N ASP A 400 -6.83 13.05 -23.42
CA ASP A 400 -6.62 13.50 -24.79
C ASP A 400 -6.08 14.94 -24.85
N MET A 401 -6.39 15.80 -23.85
CA MET A 401 -5.88 17.17 -23.72
C MET A 401 -4.39 17.26 -23.37
N ILE A 402 -3.83 16.28 -22.68
CA ILE A 402 -2.40 16.26 -22.36
C ILE A 402 -1.59 16.18 -23.67
N THR A 403 -0.77 17.20 -23.94
CA THR A 403 0.01 17.31 -25.18
C THR A 403 1.14 16.29 -25.25
N GLU A 404 1.97 16.22 -24.21
CA GLU A 404 3.07 15.27 -24.08
C GLU A 404 2.73 14.23 -23.01
N LYS A 405 2.21 13.06 -23.42
CA LYS A 405 1.82 11.99 -22.52
C LYS A 405 3.04 11.21 -22.07
N ASP A 406 3.25 11.18 -20.76
CA ASP A 406 4.26 10.31 -20.15
C ASP A 406 3.72 8.90 -19.87
N VAL A 407 4.57 7.98 -19.46
CA VAL A 407 4.17 6.60 -19.09
C VAL A 407 3.09 6.58 -18.00
N TRP A 408 3.11 7.56 -17.09
CA TRP A 408 2.11 7.67 -16.01
C TRP A 408 0.73 8.07 -16.53
N SER A 409 0.67 8.95 -17.57
CA SER A 409 -0.58 9.33 -18.22
C SER A 409 -1.28 8.12 -18.83
N TRP A 410 -0.52 7.32 -19.59
CA TRP A 410 -1.03 6.08 -20.17
C TRP A 410 -1.48 5.10 -19.09
N ASN A 411 -0.65 4.86 -18.07
CA ASN A 411 -0.97 3.94 -16.98
C ASN A 411 -2.21 4.37 -16.19
N SER A 412 -2.40 5.67 -15.98
CA SER A 412 -3.58 6.19 -15.27
C SER A 412 -4.87 5.93 -16.05
N MET A 413 -4.86 6.12 -17.38
CA MET A 413 -6.05 5.88 -18.19
C MET A 413 -6.32 4.39 -18.42
N ILE A 414 -5.27 3.59 -18.67
CA ILE A 414 -5.38 2.13 -18.75
C ILE A 414 -5.94 1.57 -17.45
N GLY A 415 -5.39 2.00 -16.31
CA GLY A 415 -5.86 1.60 -14.98
C GLY A 415 -7.32 1.98 -14.72
N GLY A 416 -7.74 3.16 -15.18
CA GLY A 416 -9.14 3.60 -15.10
C GLY A 416 -10.09 2.68 -15.86
N TYR A 417 -9.75 2.27 -17.08
CA TYR A 417 -10.56 1.31 -17.84
C TYR A 417 -10.56 -0.08 -17.20
N CYS A 418 -9.41 -0.55 -16.69
CA CYS A 418 -9.31 -1.82 -15.98
C CYS A 418 -10.22 -1.84 -14.73
N GLN A 419 -10.17 -0.80 -13.90
CA GLN A 419 -11.00 -0.70 -12.68
C GLN A 419 -12.51 -0.69 -12.96
N ALA A 420 -12.90 -0.15 -14.11
CA ALA A 420 -14.29 -0.14 -14.54
C ALA A 420 -14.74 -1.41 -15.33
N GLY A 421 -13.85 -2.41 -15.47
CA GLY A 421 -14.14 -3.67 -16.15
C GLY A 421 -14.11 -3.59 -17.67
N TYR A 422 -13.60 -2.51 -18.28
CA TYR A 422 -13.46 -2.37 -19.72
C TYR A 422 -12.09 -2.83 -20.23
N SER A 423 -11.76 -4.10 -19.99
CA SER A 423 -10.45 -4.71 -20.32
C SER A 423 -10.07 -4.56 -21.80
N GLY A 424 -11.04 -4.66 -22.74
CA GLY A 424 -10.81 -4.46 -24.17
C GLY A 424 -10.35 -3.05 -24.52
N LYS A 425 -10.97 -1.99 -23.94
CA LYS A 425 -10.55 -0.59 -24.15
C LYS A 425 -9.18 -0.30 -23.53
N ALA A 426 -8.87 -0.95 -22.41
CA ALA A 426 -7.56 -0.87 -21.77
C ALA A 426 -6.48 -1.46 -22.67
N TYR A 427 -6.75 -2.60 -23.31
CA TYR A 427 -5.83 -3.25 -24.25
C TYR A 427 -5.60 -2.40 -25.51
N ASP A 428 -6.66 -1.81 -26.07
CA ASP A 428 -6.53 -0.88 -27.22
C ASP A 428 -5.61 0.30 -26.87
N LEU A 429 -5.69 0.84 -25.65
CA LEU A 429 -4.78 1.90 -25.20
C LEU A 429 -3.36 1.40 -24.98
N PHE A 430 -3.19 0.20 -24.48
CA PHE A 430 -1.87 -0.42 -24.32
C PHE A 430 -1.15 -0.56 -25.68
N VAL A 431 -1.86 -1.01 -26.71
CA VAL A 431 -1.33 -1.09 -28.08
C VAL A 431 -0.99 0.30 -28.62
N ARG A 432 -1.89 1.28 -28.47
CA ARG A 432 -1.65 2.67 -28.89
C ARG A 432 -0.47 3.32 -28.18
N MET A 433 -0.20 2.98 -26.92
CA MET A 433 0.98 3.44 -26.20
C MET A 433 2.26 2.98 -26.89
N GLN A 434 2.31 1.71 -27.32
CA GLN A 434 3.43 1.15 -28.06
C GLN A 434 3.59 1.84 -29.42
N ASP A 435 2.49 2.04 -30.16
CA ASP A 435 2.49 2.69 -31.47
C ASP A 435 2.94 4.16 -31.40
N SER A 436 2.66 4.85 -30.27
CA SER A 436 3.10 6.23 -30.05
C SER A 436 4.58 6.36 -29.68
N GLY A 437 5.32 5.25 -29.60
CA GLY A 437 6.75 5.24 -29.28
C GLY A 437 7.06 5.38 -27.80
N VAL A 438 6.05 5.29 -26.91
CA VAL A 438 6.24 5.27 -25.47
C VAL A 438 6.32 3.81 -25.01
N PRO A 439 7.50 3.29 -24.59
CA PRO A 439 7.63 1.89 -24.23
C PRO A 439 6.87 1.59 -22.91
N PRO A 440 6.04 0.54 -22.87
CA PRO A 440 5.42 0.09 -21.63
C PRO A 440 6.49 -0.31 -20.59
N ASN A 441 6.30 0.06 -19.34
CA ASN A 441 7.16 -0.35 -18.24
C ASN A 441 6.52 -1.49 -17.43
N VAL A 442 7.22 -2.04 -16.43
CA VAL A 442 6.71 -3.09 -15.54
C VAL A 442 5.34 -2.73 -14.93
N ILE A 443 5.14 -1.46 -14.58
CA ILE A 443 3.87 -0.98 -14.02
C ILE A 443 2.74 -1.09 -15.03
N THR A 444 2.98 -0.74 -16.30
CA THR A 444 1.99 -0.85 -17.38
C THR A 444 1.50 -2.30 -17.53
N TRP A 445 2.43 -3.25 -17.58
CA TRP A 445 2.11 -4.68 -17.65
C TRP A 445 1.34 -5.15 -16.43
N ASN A 446 1.76 -4.76 -15.21
CA ASN A 446 1.09 -5.11 -13.97
C ASN A 446 -0.34 -4.56 -13.89
N VAL A 447 -0.56 -3.33 -14.37
CA VAL A 447 -1.91 -2.73 -14.44
C VAL A 447 -2.81 -3.53 -15.38
N MET A 448 -2.30 -3.96 -16.55
CA MET A 448 -3.07 -4.78 -17.50
C MET A 448 -3.38 -6.17 -16.94
N ILE A 449 -2.38 -6.86 -16.36
CA ILE A 449 -2.56 -8.18 -15.72
C ILE A 449 -3.63 -8.10 -14.62
N ASN A 450 -3.53 -7.11 -13.73
CA ASN A 450 -4.51 -6.90 -12.67
C ASN A 450 -5.91 -6.58 -13.23
N GLY A 451 -5.98 -5.79 -14.30
CA GLY A 451 -7.24 -5.45 -14.96
C GLY A 451 -7.96 -6.67 -15.52
N TYR A 452 -7.26 -7.55 -16.22
CA TYR A 452 -7.83 -8.80 -16.72
C TYR A 452 -8.24 -9.76 -15.59
N MET A 453 -7.44 -9.85 -14.53
CA MET A 453 -7.79 -10.63 -13.34
C MET A 453 -9.08 -10.13 -12.67
N GLN A 454 -9.26 -8.82 -12.55
CA GLN A 454 -10.47 -8.22 -11.99
C GLN A 454 -11.72 -8.44 -12.88
N SER A 455 -11.52 -8.51 -14.20
CA SER A 455 -12.61 -8.83 -15.15
C SER A 455 -12.97 -10.32 -15.19
N GLY A 456 -12.18 -11.19 -14.54
CA GLY A 456 -12.34 -12.65 -14.61
C GLY A 456 -11.73 -13.31 -15.86
N ASP A 457 -11.01 -12.56 -16.69
CA ASP A 457 -10.34 -13.04 -17.90
C ASP A 457 -8.91 -13.55 -17.60
N GLU A 458 -8.82 -14.59 -16.82
CA GLU A 458 -7.57 -15.10 -16.24
C GLU A 458 -6.58 -15.63 -17.29
N ASP A 459 -7.10 -16.24 -18.36
CA ASP A 459 -6.28 -16.78 -19.45
C ASP A 459 -5.54 -15.64 -20.16
N GLN A 460 -6.18 -14.51 -20.41
CA GLN A 460 -5.56 -13.33 -21.00
C GLN A 460 -4.54 -12.68 -20.05
N ALA A 461 -4.83 -12.65 -18.75
CA ALA A 461 -3.87 -12.16 -17.76
C ALA A 461 -2.60 -13.03 -17.73
N LEU A 462 -2.76 -14.36 -17.81
CA LEU A 462 -1.64 -15.29 -17.86
C LEU A 462 -0.83 -15.15 -19.16
N ASP A 463 -1.52 -14.97 -20.30
CA ASP A 463 -0.85 -14.77 -21.60
C ASP A 463 -0.02 -13.49 -21.59
N LEU A 464 -0.52 -12.39 -21.02
CA LEU A 464 0.24 -11.14 -20.85
C LEU A 464 1.46 -11.34 -19.93
N PHE A 465 1.30 -12.09 -18.84
CA PHE A 465 2.41 -12.39 -17.94
C PHE A 465 3.51 -13.20 -18.64
N LEU A 466 3.13 -14.18 -19.45
CA LEU A 466 4.08 -14.95 -20.26
C LEU A 466 4.67 -14.14 -21.41
N ALA A 467 3.92 -13.21 -21.99
CA ALA A 467 4.42 -12.28 -23.01
C ALA A 467 5.50 -11.35 -22.44
N MET A 468 5.30 -10.83 -21.23
CA MET A 468 6.29 -10.03 -20.49
C MET A 468 7.62 -10.78 -20.32
N GLU A 469 7.56 -12.10 -20.09
CA GLU A 469 8.76 -12.94 -19.99
C GLU A 469 9.48 -13.12 -21.34
N LYS A 470 8.73 -13.26 -22.44
CA LYS A 470 9.27 -13.45 -23.79
C LYS A 470 9.91 -12.22 -24.38
N ASP A 471 9.42 -11.02 -24.03
CA ASP A 471 9.94 -9.74 -24.54
C ASP A 471 11.39 -9.46 -24.09
N GLY A 472 11.87 -10.10 -23.03
CA GLY A 472 13.27 -10.11 -22.58
C GLY A 472 13.84 -8.75 -22.14
N SER A 473 13.14 -7.66 -22.46
CA SER A 473 13.50 -6.29 -22.09
C SER A 473 13.03 -5.93 -20.68
N ILE A 474 12.00 -6.60 -20.19
CA ILE A 474 11.34 -6.32 -18.91
C ILE A 474 11.27 -7.61 -18.10
N GLN A 475 11.93 -7.63 -16.94
CA GLN A 475 11.85 -8.75 -16.01
C GLN A 475 10.60 -8.64 -15.11
N GLN A 476 9.93 -9.76 -14.90
CA GLN A 476 8.83 -9.88 -13.94
C GLN A 476 9.33 -9.53 -12.54
N ASP A 477 8.64 -8.63 -11.89
CA ASP A 477 8.92 -8.23 -10.51
C ASP A 477 7.99 -8.94 -9.50
N ILE A 478 8.21 -8.70 -8.22
CA ILE A 478 7.38 -9.26 -7.14
C ILE A 478 5.91 -8.82 -7.30
N ALA A 479 5.66 -7.61 -7.83
CA ALA A 479 4.30 -7.10 -8.00
C ALA A 479 3.55 -7.84 -9.11
N SER A 480 4.23 -8.23 -10.20
CA SER A 480 3.66 -9.05 -11.29
C SER A 480 3.16 -10.40 -10.76
N TRP A 481 3.99 -11.09 -9.99
CA TRP A 481 3.64 -12.36 -9.37
C TRP A 481 2.51 -12.22 -8.35
N ASN A 482 2.57 -11.21 -7.48
CA ASN A 482 1.52 -10.95 -6.50
C ASN A 482 0.19 -10.57 -7.15
N GLY A 483 0.21 -9.85 -8.27
CA GLY A 483 -0.98 -9.52 -9.05
C GLY A 483 -1.73 -10.77 -9.51
N LEU A 484 -1.01 -11.72 -10.14
CA LEU A 484 -1.59 -13.00 -10.57
C LEU A 484 -2.09 -13.84 -9.38
N ILE A 485 -1.27 -13.99 -8.34
CA ILE A 485 -1.64 -14.77 -7.16
C ILE A 485 -2.91 -14.20 -6.51
N THR A 486 -2.95 -12.87 -6.31
CA THR A 486 -4.11 -12.20 -5.70
C THR A 486 -5.34 -12.30 -6.59
N GLY A 487 -5.17 -12.17 -7.91
CA GLY A 487 -6.25 -12.31 -8.88
C GLY A 487 -6.87 -13.70 -8.85
N TYR A 488 -6.06 -14.76 -8.89
CA TYR A 488 -6.57 -16.13 -8.75
C TYR A 488 -7.28 -16.37 -7.42
N VAL A 489 -6.75 -15.79 -6.32
CA VAL A 489 -7.42 -15.88 -5.00
C VAL A 489 -8.78 -15.18 -5.01
N GLN A 490 -8.89 -13.99 -5.59
CA GLN A 490 -10.14 -13.24 -5.68
C GLN A 490 -11.19 -13.95 -6.54
N ASN A 491 -10.76 -14.65 -7.59
CA ASN A 491 -11.61 -15.43 -8.48
C ASN A 491 -11.92 -16.85 -7.93
N GLY A 492 -11.47 -17.15 -6.70
CA GLY A 492 -11.73 -18.44 -6.04
C GLY A 492 -10.90 -19.62 -6.57
N LYS A 493 -9.93 -19.39 -7.49
CA LYS A 493 -9.06 -20.42 -8.06
C LYS A 493 -7.79 -20.60 -7.23
N ILE A 494 -7.94 -21.27 -6.11
CA ILE A 494 -6.91 -21.33 -5.07
C ILE A 494 -5.77 -22.26 -5.45
N ASP A 495 -6.05 -23.35 -6.18
CA ASP A 495 -5.03 -24.31 -6.62
C ASP A 495 -4.11 -23.67 -7.67
N GLU A 496 -4.65 -22.86 -8.56
CA GLU A 496 -3.90 -22.06 -9.52
C GLU A 496 -3.02 -21.02 -8.81
N ALA A 497 -3.58 -20.31 -7.80
CA ALA A 497 -2.80 -19.36 -6.99
C ALA A 497 -1.61 -20.01 -6.29
N LEU A 498 -1.81 -21.20 -5.69
CA LEU A 498 -0.73 -21.99 -5.09
C LEU A 498 0.25 -22.53 -6.14
N GLY A 499 -0.24 -22.88 -7.32
CA GLY A 499 0.59 -23.25 -8.47
C GLY A 499 1.51 -22.11 -8.90
N MET A 500 0.99 -20.89 -8.98
CA MET A 500 1.79 -19.70 -9.28
C MET A 500 2.80 -19.37 -8.16
N PHE A 501 2.41 -19.52 -6.90
CA PHE A 501 3.34 -19.38 -5.78
C PHE A 501 4.50 -20.39 -5.85
N ARG A 502 4.24 -21.65 -6.19
CA ARG A 502 5.28 -22.66 -6.39
C ARG A 502 6.19 -22.32 -7.58
N LYS A 503 5.63 -21.80 -8.69
CA LYS A 503 6.43 -21.31 -9.83
C LYS A 503 7.29 -20.13 -9.42
N MET A 504 6.76 -19.19 -8.64
CA MET A 504 7.52 -18.05 -8.09
C MET A 504 8.70 -18.51 -7.23
N LEU A 505 8.52 -19.56 -6.41
CA LEU A 505 9.62 -20.15 -5.62
C LEU A 505 10.73 -20.78 -6.48
N LEU A 506 10.40 -21.24 -7.68
CA LEU A 506 11.37 -21.80 -8.64
C LEU A 506 12.03 -20.71 -9.49
N SER A 507 11.41 -19.55 -9.59
CA SER A 507 11.99 -18.37 -10.24
C SER A 507 13.03 -17.71 -9.32
N HIS A 508 13.82 -16.76 -9.87
CA HIS A 508 14.76 -15.99 -9.07
C HIS A 508 14.11 -14.89 -8.22
N VAL A 509 12.78 -14.75 -8.30
CA VAL A 509 12.01 -13.72 -7.57
C VAL A 509 11.59 -14.28 -6.20
N LYS A 510 12.11 -13.68 -5.13
CA LYS A 510 11.79 -14.12 -3.76
C LYS A 510 10.43 -13.58 -3.32
N PRO A 511 9.50 -14.44 -2.85
CA PRO A 511 8.25 -13.99 -2.25
C PRO A 511 8.48 -13.04 -1.07
N ASN A 512 7.62 -12.05 -0.92
CA ASN A 512 7.65 -11.08 0.15
C ASN A 512 6.47 -11.29 1.15
N PRO A 513 6.41 -10.54 2.26
CA PRO A 513 5.29 -10.60 3.20
C PRO A 513 3.91 -10.45 2.55
N ILE A 514 3.78 -9.62 1.51
CA ILE A 514 2.52 -9.40 0.78
C ILE A 514 2.07 -10.68 0.08
N THR A 515 2.98 -11.43 -0.55
CA THR A 515 2.68 -12.73 -1.17
C THR A 515 2.03 -13.69 -0.18
N VAL A 516 2.58 -13.76 1.04
CA VAL A 516 2.05 -14.62 2.12
C VAL A 516 0.67 -14.15 2.56
N LEU A 517 0.49 -12.83 2.73
CA LEU A 517 -0.79 -12.23 3.12
C LEU A 517 -1.89 -12.43 2.07
N SER A 518 -1.54 -12.45 0.80
CA SER A 518 -2.51 -12.73 -0.29
C SER A 518 -2.99 -14.18 -0.30
N LEU A 519 -2.12 -15.14 0.05
CA LEU A 519 -2.45 -16.57 0.00
C LEU A 519 -3.20 -17.10 1.24
N LEU A 520 -2.94 -16.52 2.42
CA LEU A 520 -3.51 -17.04 3.68
C LEU A 520 -5.04 -17.02 3.71
N PRO A 521 -5.75 -15.94 3.31
CA PRO A 521 -7.22 -15.91 3.27
C PRO A 521 -7.81 -16.98 2.35
N ALA A 522 -7.15 -17.24 1.22
CA ALA A 522 -7.55 -18.27 0.28
C ALA A 522 -7.53 -19.67 0.90
N CYS A 523 -6.43 -20.01 1.56
CA CYS A 523 -6.30 -21.29 2.24
C CYS A 523 -7.27 -21.43 3.42
N ALA A 524 -7.64 -20.31 4.07
CA ALA A 524 -8.63 -20.26 5.12
C ALA A 524 -10.03 -20.60 4.59
N ASN A 525 -10.42 -20.02 3.46
CA ASN A 525 -11.74 -20.19 2.87
C ASN A 525 -12.07 -21.61 2.42
N ILE A 526 -11.04 -22.40 2.08
CA ILE A 526 -11.22 -23.84 1.74
C ILE A 526 -10.96 -24.79 2.93
N ILE A 527 -10.79 -24.24 4.13
CA ILE A 527 -10.48 -25.01 5.36
C ILE A 527 -9.25 -25.94 5.20
N ALA A 528 -8.27 -25.54 4.40
CA ALA A 528 -7.10 -26.36 4.06
C ALA A 528 -5.96 -26.22 5.07
N ALA A 529 -6.10 -26.76 6.26
CA ALA A 529 -5.09 -26.66 7.32
C ALA A 529 -3.68 -27.11 6.89
N LYS A 530 -3.54 -28.07 5.97
CA LYS A 530 -2.24 -28.50 5.40
C LYS A 530 -1.57 -27.37 4.61
N LYS A 531 -2.32 -26.71 3.72
CA LYS A 531 -1.82 -25.60 2.89
C LYS A 531 -1.42 -24.39 3.77
N VAL A 532 -2.19 -24.09 4.82
CA VAL A 532 -1.82 -23.08 5.83
C VAL A 532 -0.50 -23.43 6.51
N LYS A 533 -0.28 -24.71 6.87
CA LYS A 533 0.99 -25.17 7.46
C LYS A 533 2.16 -25.01 6.51
N GLU A 534 2.01 -25.31 5.22
CA GLU A 534 3.05 -25.10 4.20
C GLU A 534 3.48 -23.63 4.12
N ILE A 535 2.49 -22.71 4.04
CA ILE A 535 2.74 -21.26 4.02
C ILE A 535 3.37 -20.79 5.33
N HIS A 536 2.90 -21.32 6.47
CA HIS A 536 3.47 -21.00 7.78
C HIS A 536 4.94 -21.45 7.89
N CYS A 537 5.26 -22.66 7.43
CA CYS A 537 6.64 -23.12 7.38
C CYS A 537 7.53 -22.26 6.49
N PHE A 538 7.00 -21.78 5.36
CA PHE A 538 7.71 -20.82 4.51
C PHE A 538 7.95 -19.49 5.22
N ALA A 539 6.91 -18.94 5.89
CA ALA A 539 7.01 -17.70 6.65
C ALA A 539 8.02 -17.79 7.80
N LEU A 540 8.08 -18.93 8.50
CA LEU A 540 9.07 -19.18 9.55
C LEU A 540 10.50 -19.21 9.00
N ARG A 541 10.74 -19.91 7.89
CA ARG A 541 12.07 -20.01 7.26
C ARG A 541 12.61 -18.67 6.77
N ASN A 542 11.72 -17.74 6.39
CA ASN A 542 12.07 -16.42 5.91
C ASN A 542 11.96 -15.33 7.00
N PHE A 543 11.74 -15.70 8.26
CA PHE A 543 11.59 -14.79 9.41
C PHE A 543 10.42 -13.79 9.26
N PHE A 544 9.41 -14.08 8.43
CA PHE A 544 8.26 -13.19 8.24
C PHE A 544 7.30 -13.20 9.44
N THR A 545 7.36 -14.21 10.30
CA THR A 545 6.54 -14.29 11.52
C THR A 545 6.86 -13.22 12.56
N SER A 546 7.95 -12.45 12.40
CA SER A 546 8.22 -11.25 13.19
C SER A 546 7.28 -10.08 12.85
N HIS A 547 6.64 -10.10 11.68
CA HIS A 547 5.64 -9.09 11.29
C HIS A 547 4.28 -9.41 11.92
N LEU A 548 3.72 -8.46 12.68
CA LEU A 548 2.42 -8.59 13.34
C LEU A 548 1.29 -8.98 12.36
N SER A 549 1.26 -8.35 11.19
CA SER A 549 0.24 -8.61 10.16
C SER A 549 0.22 -10.07 9.69
N ILE A 550 1.39 -10.68 9.52
CA ILE A 550 1.50 -12.09 9.09
C ILE A 550 1.07 -13.03 10.22
N SER A 551 1.50 -12.74 11.46
CA SER A 551 1.08 -13.53 12.62
C SER A 551 -0.43 -13.46 12.83
N ASN A 552 -1.04 -12.28 12.68
CA ASN A 552 -2.48 -12.11 12.75
C ASN A 552 -3.21 -12.85 11.61
N ALA A 553 -2.71 -12.76 10.38
CA ALA A 553 -3.28 -13.50 9.23
C ALA A 553 -3.15 -15.03 9.38
N LEU A 554 -2.04 -15.51 9.94
CA LEU A 554 -1.86 -16.93 10.25
C LEU A 554 -2.82 -17.41 11.33
N MET A 555 -3.03 -16.63 12.40
CA MET A 555 -4.00 -16.93 13.44
C MET A 555 -5.42 -17.01 12.87
N ASP A 556 -5.83 -16.05 12.03
CA ASP A 556 -7.13 -16.07 11.35
C ASP A 556 -7.27 -17.30 10.44
N ALA A 557 -6.24 -17.59 9.61
CA ALA A 557 -6.24 -18.74 8.73
C ALA A 557 -6.33 -20.07 9.49
N TYR A 558 -5.61 -20.25 10.61
CA TYR A 558 -5.71 -21.44 11.43
C TYR A 558 -7.07 -21.54 12.15
N SER A 559 -7.63 -20.42 12.61
CA SER A 559 -8.96 -20.38 13.24
C SER A 559 -10.03 -20.84 12.25
N LYS A 560 -10.04 -20.28 11.04
CA LYS A 560 -10.97 -20.67 9.96
C LYS A 560 -10.73 -22.08 9.44
N SER A 561 -9.45 -22.55 9.46
CA SER A 561 -9.10 -23.92 9.05
C SER A 561 -9.34 -24.96 10.17
N ALA A 562 -10.18 -24.67 11.13
CA ALA A 562 -10.54 -25.58 12.22
C ALA A 562 -9.33 -26.08 13.04
N SER A 563 -8.34 -25.25 13.24
CA SER A 563 -7.08 -25.62 13.90
C SER A 563 -6.69 -24.58 14.99
N ILE A 564 -7.64 -24.29 15.88
CA ILE A 564 -7.52 -23.23 16.92
C ILE A 564 -6.26 -23.38 17.81
N ASN A 565 -5.79 -24.61 18.05
CA ASN A 565 -4.61 -24.85 18.87
C ASN A 565 -3.34 -24.24 18.26
N PHE A 566 -3.22 -24.24 16.92
CA PHE A 566 -2.10 -23.57 16.23
C PHE A 566 -2.23 -22.05 16.31
N ALA A 567 -3.44 -21.49 16.18
CA ALA A 567 -3.68 -20.08 16.39
C ALA A 567 -3.29 -19.65 17.82
N LYS A 568 -3.70 -20.42 18.85
CA LYS A 568 -3.30 -20.19 20.24
C LYS A 568 -1.79 -20.26 20.44
N ALA A 569 -1.11 -21.21 19.80
CA ALA A 569 0.35 -21.33 19.89
C ALA A 569 1.06 -20.10 19.30
N ILE A 570 0.60 -19.62 18.13
CA ILE A 570 1.13 -18.40 17.51
C ILE A 570 0.89 -17.21 18.43
N PHE A 571 -0.36 -17.00 18.91
CA PHE A 571 -0.71 -15.91 19.81
C PHE A 571 0.18 -15.86 21.05
N ASN A 572 0.42 -17.01 21.68
CA ASN A 572 1.28 -17.10 22.86
C ASN A 572 2.75 -16.83 22.56
N GLY A 573 3.22 -17.22 21.35
CA GLY A 573 4.60 -17.03 20.90
C GLY A 573 4.93 -15.60 20.44
N MET A 574 3.91 -14.75 20.17
CA MET A 574 4.13 -13.36 19.74
C MET A 574 4.76 -12.52 20.85
N GLN A 575 5.89 -11.87 20.54
CA GLN A 575 6.60 -10.98 21.47
C GLN A 575 5.85 -9.66 21.69
N ALA A 576 5.33 -9.08 20.61
CA ALA A 576 4.48 -7.91 20.64
C ALA A 576 3.07 -8.31 20.17
N LYS A 577 2.04 -7.72 20.76
CA LYS A 577 0.64 -7.91 20.40
C LYS A 577 -0.01 -6.54 20.22
N ASP A 578 -0.86 -6.40 19.25
CA ASP A 578 -1.72 -5.24 19.05
C ASP A 578 -3.20 -5.60 19.29
N VAL A 579 -4.08 -4.62 19.24
CA VAL A 579 -5.53 -4.83 19.41
C VAL A 579 -6.05 -5.83 18.38
N ILE A 580 -5.51 -5.81 17.15
CA ILE A 580 -5.89 -6.74 16.08
C ILE A 580 -5.54 -8.19 16.47
N SER A 581 -4.38 -8.42 17.09
CA SER A 581 -3.97 -9.76 17.57
C SER A 581 -4.96 -10.33 18.59
N TRP A 582 -5.38 -9.50 19.56
CA TRP A 582 -6.38 -9.87 20.55
C TRP A 582 -7.72 -10.16 19.90
N ASN A 583 -8.20 -9.26 19.03
CA ASN A 583 -9.47 -9.42 18.31
C ASN A 583 -9.50 -10.68 17.45
N THR A 584 -8.43 -10.97 16.72
CA THR A 584 -8.32 -12.17 15.88
C THR A 584 -8.43 -13.45 16.72
N MET A 585 -7.79 -13.49 17.89
CA MET A 585 -7.84 -14.66 18.73
C MET A 585 -9.21 -14.81 19.44
N ILE A 586 -9.82 -13.72 19.90
CA ILE A 586 -11.19 -13.70 20.46
C ILE A 586 -12.18 -14.21 19.39
N ALA A 587 -12.13 -13.66 18.18
CA ALA A 587 -12.97 -14.11 17.07
C ALA A 587 -12.75 -15.59 16.71
N GLY A 588 -11.48 -16.05 16.75
CA GLY A 588 -11.15 -17.45 16.58
C GLY A 588 -11.83 -18.36 17.61
N TYR A 589 -11.82 -17.99 18.89
CA TYR A 589 -12.53 -18.75 19.93
C TYR A 589 -14.05 -18.73 19.72
N VAL A 590 -14.61 -17.57 19.33
CA VAL A 590 -16.06 -17.44 19.02
C VAL A 590 -16.45 -18.38 17.88
N LEU A 591 -15.66 -18.40 16.80
CA LEU A 591 -15.89 -19.26 15.63
C LEU A 591 -15.95 -20.76 16.03
N HIS A 592 -15.12 -21.16 17.00
CA HIS A 592 -15.07 -22.53 17.51
C HIS A 592 -16.06 -22.80 18.66
N GLY A 593 -16.94 -21.86 19.01
CA GLY A 593 -17.92 -22.00 20.10
C GLY A 593 -17.30 -22.02 21.52
N CYS A 594 -16.02 -21.64 21.66
CA CYS A 594 -15.28 -21.60 22.91
C CYS A 594 -15.52 -20.27 23.66
N SER A 595 -16.77 -20.00 24.03
CA SER A 595 -17.18 -18.71 24.60
C SER A 595 -16.44 -18.35 25.90
N LYS A 596 -16.12 -19.34 26.76
CA LYS A 596 -15.42 -19.12 28.04
C LYS A 596 -14.00 -18.59 27.78
N ASP A 597 -13.26 -19.24 26.86
CA ASP A 597 -11.89 -18.82 26.51
C ASP A 597 -11.87 -17.41 25.87
N ALA A 598 -12.89 -17.07 25.07
CA ALA A 598 -13.01 -15.75 24.46
C ALA A 598 -13.24 -14.64 25.52
N ILE A 599 -14.12 -14.87 26.51
CA ILE A 599 -14.41 -13.93 27.60
C ILE A 599 -13.17 -13.78 28.52
N GLU A 600 -12.50 -14.89 28.84
CA GLU A 600 -11.27 -14.86 29.64
C GLU A 600 -10.16 -14.06 28.93
N LEU A 601 -10.03 -14.26 27.60
CA LEU A 601 -9.04 -13.56 26.80
C LEU A 601 -9.31 -12.05 26.73
N PHE A 602 -10.56 -11.63 26.67
CA PHE A 602 -10.95 -10.23 26.79
C PHE A 602 -10.52 -9.63 28.14
N GLY A 603 -10.75 -10.35 29.24
CA GLY A 603 -10.28 -9.93 30.58
C GLY A 603 -8.75 -9.77 30.63
N GLN A 604 -7.99 -10.65 29.94
CA GLN A 604 -6.54 -10.51 29.87
C GLN A 604 -6.10 -9.32 29.00
N MET A 605 -6.84 -8.99 27.91
CA MET A 605 -6.61 -7.84 27.07
C MET A 605 -6.71 -6.54 27.86
N THR A 606 -7.79 -6.36 28.60
CA THR A 606 -8.04 -5.16 29.43
C THR A 606 -7.06 -5.05 30.60
N GLN A 607 -6.73 -6.15 31.29
CA GLN A 607 -5.71 -6.16 32.35
C GLN A 607 -4.31 -5.75 31.85
N LYS A 608 -3.99 -6.02 30.59
CA LYS A 608 -2.72 -5.59 29.96
C LYS A 608 -2.74 -4.17 29.43
N GLY A 609 -3.83 -3.43 29.61
CA GLY A 609 -3.97 -2.03 29.23
C GLY A 609 -4.24 -1.80 27.75
N PHE A 610 -4.73 -2.83 27.02
CA PHE A 610 -5.19 -2.64 25.65
C PHE A 610 -6.63 -2.17 25.64
N GLU A 611 -6.91 -1.07 24.98
CA GLU A 611 -8.26 -0.53 24.81
C GLU A 611 -9.06 -1.35 23.80
N PRO A 612 -10.23 -1.89 24.19
CA PRO A 612 -11.11 -2.58 23.26
C PRO A 612 -11.68 -1.64 22.18
N ASP A 613 -11.80 -2.12 20.97
CA ASP A 613 -12.41 -1.41 19.86
C ASP A 613 -13.80 -1.97 19.48
N ARG A 614 -14.43 -1.40 18.47
CA ARG A 614 -15.74 -1.86 17.96
C ARG A 614 -15.74 -3.34 17.58
N ILE A 615 -14.65 -3.86 17.03
CA ILE A 615 -14.54 -5.27 16.61
C ILE A 615 -14.45 -6.18 17.82
N THR A 616 -13.72 -5.75 18.86
CA THR A 616 -13.65 -6.46 20.15
C THR A 616 -15.04 -6.68 20.74
N PHE A 617 -15.84 -5.62 20.82
CA PHE A 617 -17.20 -5.71 21.39
C PHE A 617 -18.14 -6.55 20.53
N ALA A 618 -18.08 -6.47 19.21
CA ALA A 618 -18.88 -7.32 18.33
C ALA A 618 -18.58 -8.81 18.52
N SER A 619 -17.29 -9.16 18.63
CA SER A 619 -16.84 -10.54 18.89
C SER A 619 -17.24 -11.00 20.28
N LEU A 620 -17.10 -10.14 21.29
CA LEU A 620 -17.47 -10.45 22.68
C LEU A 620 -18.98 -10.66 22.84
N LEU A 621 -19.81 -9.79 22.26
CA LEU A 621 -21.27 -9.95 22.26
C LEU A 621 -21.68 -11.27 21.57
N SER A 622 -21.04 -11.63 20.46
CA SER A 622 -21.26 -12.92 19.81
C SER A 622 -20.92 -14.09 20.72
N SER A 623 -19.88 -13.94 21.54
CA SER A 623 -19.47 -14.92 22.57
C SER A 623 -20.54 -15.12 23.66
N TYR A 624 -21.10 -14.02 24.18
CA TYR A 624 -22.19 -14.06 25.15
C TYR A 624 -23.46 -14.67 24.53
N GLY A 625 -23.74 -14.43 23.27
CA GLY A 625 -24.82 -15.07 22.53
C GLY A 625 -24.67 -16.60 22.46
N LEU A 626 -23.47 -17.09 22.17
CA LEU A 626 -23.17 -18.52 22.17
C LEU A 626 -23.30 -19.14 23.58
N ALA A 627 -22.93 -18.39 24.62
CA ALA A 627 -23.07 -18.83 26.00
C ALA A 627 -24.51 -18.75 26.54
N LYS A 628 -25.41 -18.04 25.83
CA LYS A 628 -26.77 -17.69 26.28
C LYS A 628 -26.79 -16.84 27.56
N MET A 629 -25.82 -15.98 27.72
CA MET A 629 -25.64 -15.09 28.88
C MET A 629 -26.22 -13.71 28.53
N VAL A 630 -27.53 -13.54 28.74
CA VAL A 630 -28.26 -12.33 28.27
C VAL A 630 -27.92 -11.12 29.14
N ASP A 631 -27.90 -11.26 30.44
CA ASP A 631 -27.69 -10.14 31.37
C ASP A 631 -26.27 -9.58 31.24
N GLU A 632 -25.29 -10.45 31.13
CA GLU A 632 -23.91 -10.05 30.88
C GLU A 632 -23.73 -9.41 29.49
N GLY A 633 -24.45 -9.91 28.46
CA GLY A 633 -24.48 -9.30 27.15
C GLY A 633 -25.06 -7.88 27.18
N LYS A 634 -26.17 -7.66 27.89
CA LYS A 634 -26.74 -6.31 28.10
C LYS A 634 -25.77 -5.39 28.85
N HIS A 635 -25.10 -5.90 29.87
CA HIS A 635 -24.13 -5.16 30.67
C HIS A 635 -22.94 -4.70 29.83
N ILE A 636 -22.35 -5.61 29.04
CA ILE A 636 -21.22 -5.28 28.14
C ILE A 636 -21.63 -4.28 27.05
N PHE A 637 -22.84 -4.41 26.50
CA PHE A 637 -23.37 -3.45 25.53
C PHE A 637 -23.53 -2.05 26.13
N SER A 638 -23.97 -1.97 27.40
CA SER A 638 -24.08 -0.70 28.12
C SER A 638 -22.71 -0.12 28.46
N ASN A 639 -21.75 -0.95 28.88
CA ASN A 639 -20.36 -0.51 29.16
C ASN A 639 -19.67 0.03 27.92
N MET A 640 -19.91 -0.58 26.75
CA MET A 640 -19.38 -0.08 25.48
C MET A 640 -19.74 1.39 25.25
N ILE A 641 -20.98 1.78 25.62
CA ILE A 641 -21.47 3.15 25.45
C ILE A 641 -20.99 4.06 26.59
N GLY A 642 -21.09 3.60 27.84
CA GLY A 642 -20.89 4.44 29.03
C GLY A 642 -19.44 4.54 29.49
N GLU A 643 -18.66 3.45 29.39
CA GLU A 643 -17.28 3.38 29.89
C GLU A 643 -16.27 3.66 28.78
N TYR A 644 -16.53 3.11 27.58
CA TYR A 644 -15.60 3.20 26.46
C TYR A 644 -15.99 4.23 25.39
N GLU A 645 -17.11 4.93 25.56
CA GLU A 645 -17.62 5.97 24.65
C GLU A 645 -17.75 5.50 23.17
N ILE A 646 -17.93 4.19 22.96
CA ILE A 646 -18.05 3.61 21.63
C ILE A 646 -19.52 3.57 21.19
N ASN A 647 -19.87 4.30 20.17
CA ASN A 647 -21.22 4.26 19.59
C ASN A 647 -21.52 2.90 18.94
N PRO A 648 -22.63 2.21 19.31
CA PRO A 648 -23.03 0.96 18.72
C PRO A 648 -23.27 1.08 17.22
N GLY A 649 -22.71 0.14 16.44
CA GLY A 649 -23.02 0.01 15.02
C GLY A 649 -23.97 -1.17 14.75
N LEU A 650 -24.41 -1.35 13.51
CA LEU A 650 -25.35 -2.41 13.12
C LEU A 650 -24.89 -3.82 13.54
N HIS A 651 -23.59 -4.12 13.42
CA HIS A 651 -23.04 -5.41 13.84
C HIS A 651 -23.23 -5.72 15.33
N HIS A 652 -23.12 -4.72 16.19
CA HIS A 652 -23.36 -4.87 17.63
C HIS A 652 -24.83 -5.13 17.92
N SER A 653 -25.72 -4.44 17.20
CA SER A 653 -27.17 -4.62 17.32
C SER A 653 -27.60 -6.01 16.82
N VAL A 654 -27.04 -6.49 15.72
CA VAL A 654 -27.26 -7.87 15.23
C VAL A 654 -26.79 -8.89 16.29
N ALA A 655 -25.63 -8.66 16.92
CA ALA A 655 -25.14 -9.54 17.98
C ALA A 655 -26.09 -9.57 19.19
N MET A 656 -26.66 -8.42 19.60
CA MET A 656 -27.65 -8.34 20.68
C MET A 656 -28.95 -9.09 20.33
N ILE A 657 -29.45 -8.91 19.09
CA ILE A 657 -30.63 -9.65 18.63
C ILE A 657 -30.38 -11.16 18.62
N ASN A 658 -29.18 -11.59 18.23
CA ASN A 658 -28.77 -12.99 18.32
C ASN A 658 -28.66 -13.50 19.76
N ILE A 659 -28.25 -12.67 20.75
CA ILE A 659 -28.27 -13.01 22.18
C ILE A 659 -29.72 -13.30 22.61
N PHE A 660 -30.66 -12.39 22.35
CA PHE A 660 -32.07 -12.56 22.68
C PHE A 660 -32.67 -13.77 21.92
N GLY A 661 -32.39 -13.88 20.63
CA GLY A 661 -32.88 -14.96 19.79
C GLY A 661 -32.44 -16.34 20.26
N ARG A 662 -31.16 -16.52 20.61
CA ARG A 662 -30.63 -17.79 21.13
C ARG A 662 -31.22 -18.15 22.49
N SER A 663 -31.66 -17.17 23.26
CA SER A 663 -32.31 -17.35 24.58
C SER A 663 -33.82 -17.46 24.50
N GLY A 664 -34.43 -17.26 23.34
CA GLY A 664 -35.88 -17.33 23.12
C GLY A 664 -36.65 -16.07 23.56
N MET A 665 -35.96 -14.99 23.86
CA MET A 665 -36.52 -13.72 24.34
C MET A 665 -36.86 -12.82 23.14
N LEU A 666 -37.83 -13.25 22.32
CA LEU A 666 -38.16 -12.62 21.02
C LEU A 666 -38.85 -11.27 21.17
N GLU A 667 -39.63 -11.07 22.18
CA GLU A 667 -40.31 -9.81 22.48
C GLU A 667 -39.29 -8.73 22.87
N GLU A 668 -38.33 -9.07 23.73
CA GLU A 668 -37.22 -8.16 24.08
C GLU A 668 -36.34 -7.82 22.85
N ALA A 669 -36.16 -8.80 21.94
CA ALA A 669 -35.46 -8.52 20.69
C ALA A 669 -36.20 -7.46 19.85
N MET A 670 -37.54 -7.53 19.82
CA MET A 670 -38.35 -6.56 19.09
C MET A 670 -38.33 -5.17 19.75
N GLU A 671 -38.45 -5.11 21.09
CA GLU A 671 -38.34 -3.87 21.87
C GLU A 671 -36.96 -3.22 21.65
N PHE A 672 -35.90 -4.04 21.61
CA PHE A 672 -34.56 -3.56 21.31
C PHE A 672 -34.46 -2.93 19.93
N ILE A 673 -35.03 -3.57 18.89
CA ILE A 673 -35.05 -3.04 17.52
C ILE A 673 -35.80 -1.70 17.46
N GLU A 674 -36.92 -1.57 18.15
CA GLU A 674 -37.71 -0.33 18.19
C GLU A 674 -37.00 0.80 18.95
N SER A 675 -36.16 0.48 19.92
CA SER A 675 -35.39 1.45 20.72
C SER A 675 -34.09 1.91 20.06
N MET A 676 -33.69 1.30 18.92
CA MET A 676 -32.44 1.61 18.25
C MET A 676 -32.41 3.03 17.69
N ALA A 677 -31.29 3.75 17.90
CA ALA A 677 -31.04 5.06 17.29
C ALA A 677 -30.74 5.00 15.79
N ILE A 678 -30.30 3.83 15.29
CA ILE A 678 -29.93 3.58 13.90
C ILE A 678 -31.09 2.87 13.23
N LYS A 679 -31.45 3.27 11.99
CA LYS A 679 -32.50 2.57 11.22
C LYS A 679 -32.10 1.11 11.00
N PRO A 680 -32.97 0.13 11.35
CA PRO A 680 -32.71 -1.28 11.10
C PRO A 680 -32.51 -1.57 9.61
N ASP A 681 -31.47 -2.33 9.27
CA ASP A 681 -31.15 -2.80 7.93
C ASP A 681 -31.63 -4.25 7.69
N VAL A 682 -31.29 -4.78 6.53
CA VAL A 682 -31.62 -6.18 6.16
C VAL A 682 -31.04 -7.18 7.16
N SER A 683 -29.82 -6.94 7.70
CA SER A 683 -29.14 -7.85 8.62
C SER A 683 -29.89 -8.00 9.97
N ILE A 684 -30.48 -6.90 10.45
CA ILE A 684 -31.26 -6.86 11.69
C ILE A 684 -32.54 -7.69 11.59
N TRP A 685 -33.28 -7.48 10.51
CA TRP A 685 -34.51 -8.20 10.28
C TRP A 685 -34.29 -9.68 9.92
N ASP A 686 -33.20 -10.01 9.23
CA ASP A 686 -32.77 -11.40 8.98
C ASP A 686 -32.43 -12.14 10.28
N ALA A 687 -31.75 -11.46 11.22
CA ALA A 687 -31.47 -12.03 12.54
C ALA A 687 -32.75 -12.31 13.35
N LEU A 688 -33.71 -11.37 13.36
CA LEU A 688 -35.01 -11.55 14.01
C LEU A 688 -35.82 -12.66 13.34
N LEU A 689 -35.85 -12.70 12.01
CA LEU A 689 -36.50 -13.75 11.24
C LEU A 689 -35.94 -15.13 11.60
N THR A 690 -34.64 -15.25 11.61
CA THR A 690 -33.94 -16.49 12.01
C THR A 690 -34.34 -16.93 13.41
N ALA A 691 -34.30 -16.03 14.37
CA ALA A 691 -34.68 -16.32 15.76
C ALA A 691 -36.16 -16.74 15.87
N SER A 692 -37.04 -16.00 15.21
CA SER A 692 -38.49 -16.26 15.22
C SER A 692 -38.84 -17.64 14.63
N ARG A 693 -38.14 -18.03 13.56
CA ARG A 693 -38.29 -19.34 12.94
C ARG A 693 -37.82 -20.47 13.85
N ILE A 694 -36.67 -20.36 14.51
CA ILE A 694 -36.15 -21.39 15.40
C ILE A 694 -37.10 -21.64 16.58
N HIS A 695 -37.72 -20.58 17.10
CA HIS A 695 -38.64 -20.65 18.23
C HIS A 695 -40.13 -20.84 17.81
N GLY A 696 -40.41 -20.97 16.50
CA GLY A 696 -41.72 -21.19 15.97
C GLY A 696 -42.68 -20.01 16.14
N ASN A 697 -42.18 -18.79 16.33
CA ASN A 697 -43.04 -17.60 16.43
C ASN A 697 -43.40 -17.05 15.04
N VAL A 698 -44.46 -17.61 14.44
CA VAL A 698 -44.88 -17.26 13.07
C VAL A 698 -45.26 -15.78 12.94
N ARG A 699 -45.83 -15.17 13.97
CA ARG A 699 -46.23 -13.76 13.94
C ARG A 699 -45.06 -12.81 13.77
N LEU A 700 -43.98 -12.97 14.56
CA LEU A 700 -42.79 -12.16 14.44
C LEU A 700 -42.02 -12.49 13.15
N ALA A 701 -42.01 -13.75 12.70
CA ALA A 701 -41.41 -14.15 11.45
C ALA A 701 -42.05 -13.41 10.25
N ILE A 702 -43.39 -13.35 10.21
CA ILE A 702 -44.12 -12.61 9.18
C ILE A 702 -43.76 -11.11 9.22
N HIS A 703 -43.79 -10.53 10.41
CA HIS A 703 -43.43 -9.13 10.56
C HIS A 703 -42.02 -8.83 10.05
N ALA A 704 -41.03 -9.68 10.39
CA ALA A 704 -39.67 -9.53 9.88
C ALA A 704 -39.61 -9.66 8.35
N VAL A 705 -40.34 -10.58 7.75
CA VAL A 705 -40.39 -10.74 6.28
C VAL A 705 -41.03 -9.50 5.61
N GLU A 706 -42.08 -8.93 6.17
CA GLU A 706 -42.70 -7.71 5.64
C GLU A 706 -41.69 -6.56 5.60
N ARG A 707 -40.95 -6.37 6.68
CA ARG A 707 -39.90 -5.34 6.73
C ARG A 707 -38.72 -5.60 5.79
N LEU A 708 -38.31 -6.87 5.64
CA LEU A 708 -37.24 -7.24 4.68
C LEU A 708 -37.66 -6.94 3.24
N LEU A 709 -38.94 -7.21 2.88
CA LEU A 709 -39.46 -6.94 1.54
C LEU A 709 -39.68 -5.44 1.27
N GLU A 710 -39.92 -4.63 2.31
CA GLU A 710 -39.92 -3.16 2.19
C GLU A 710 -38.51 -2.64 1.86
N LEU A 711 -37.47 -3.28 2.41
CA LEU A 711 -36.08 -2.86 2.19
C LEU A 711 -35.50 -3.41 0.88
N ASP A 712 -35.83 -4.64 0.51
CA ASP A 712 -35.37 -5.32 -0.70
C ASP A 712 -36.54 -6.01 -1.43
N PRO A 713 -37.35 -5.27 -2.22
CA PRO A 713 -38.50 -5.80 -2.92
C PRO A 713 -38.18 -6.84 -4.00
N GLY A 714 -36.92 -6.94 -4.43
CA GLY A 714 -36.47 -7.85 -5.49
C GLY A 714 -36.00 -9.21 -4.99
N ASN A 715 -35.98 -9.44 -3.68
CA ASN A 715 -35.44 -10.67 -3.12
C ASN A 715 -36.40 -11.84 -3.21
N VAL A 716 -36.22 -12.70 -4.22
CA VAL A 716 -37.06 -13.86 -4.51
C VAL A 716 -37.11 -14.84 -3.33
N VAL A 717 -36.00 -15.03 -2.60
CA VAL A 717 -35.95 -15.97 -1.46
C VAL A 717 -36.84 -15.50 -0.32
N ILE A 718 -36.83 -14.22 0.00
CA ILE A 718 -37.64 -13.64 1.07
C ILE A 718 -39.13 -13.68 0.69
N HIS A 719 -39.44 -13.39 -0.58
CA HIS A 719 -40.81 -13.51 -1.09
C HIS A 719 -41.39 -14.92 -0.90
N HIS A 720 -40.63 -15.92 -1.29
CA HIS A 720 -41.09 -17.30 -1.18
C HIS A 720 -41.24 -17.75 0.27
N LEU A 721 -40.33 -17.36 1.13
CA LEU A 721 -40.38 -17.61 2.57
C LEU A 721 -41.63 -16.95 3.20
N GLY A 722 -41.94 -15.73 2.75
CA GLY A 722 -43.17 -15.03 3.13
C GLY A 722 -44.41 -15.81 2.78
N LEU A 723 -44.48 -16.32 1.54
CA LEU A 723 -45.63 -17.16 1.08
C LEU A 723 -45.82 -18.41 1.94
N GLN A 724 -44.72 -19.09 2.33
CA GLN A 724 -44.80 -20.26 3.21
C GLN A 724 -45.29 -19.93 4.60
N LEU A 725 -44.78 -18.85 5.20
CA LEU A 725 -45.19 -18.40 6.53
C LEU A 725 -46.69 -18.03 6.56
N TYR A 726 -47.18 -17.36 5.52
CA TYR A 726 -48.61 -17.02 5.41
C TYR A 726 -49.46 -18.25 5.19
N ALA A 727 -49.03 -19.25 4.41
CA ALA A 727 -49.71 -20.51 4.25
C ALA A 727 -49.90 -21.26 5.58
N LEU A 728 -48.91 -21.19 6.48
CA LEU A 728 -49.00 -21.76 7.82
C LEU A 728 -50.09 -21.09 8.70
N CYS A 729 -50.41 -19.82 8.41
CA CYS A 729 -51.45 -19.07 9.13
C CYS A 729 -52.87 -19.30 8.58
N CYS A 730 -53.10 -20.20 7.61
CA CYS A 730 -54.39 -20.45 6.94
C CYS A 730 -54.98 -19.18 6.29
N ILE A 731 -54.19 -18.27 5.81
CA ILE A 731 -54.64 -17.09 5.06
C ILE A 731 -54.76 -17.47 3.60
N SER A 732 -55.93 -17.18 2.99
CA SER A 732 -56.25 -17.62 1.62
C SER A 732 -55.24 -17.09 0.59
N GLU A 733 -54.88 -17.90 -0.41
CA GLU A 733 -53.95 -17.59 -1.51
C GLU A 733 -54.34 -16.31 -2.29
N ASP A 734 -55.64 -15.99 -2.39
CA ASP A 734 -56.12 -14.78 -3.06
C ASP A 734 -55.77 -13.46 -2.34
N ALA A 735 -55.60 -13.50 -1.04
CA ALA A 735 -55.15 -12.33 -0.26
C ALA A 735 -53.66 -12.09 -0.43
N LEU A 736 -52.90 -13.16 -0.63
CA LEU A 736 -51.46 -13.16 -0.86
C LEU A 736 -51.05 -12.59 -2.23
N ASN A 737 -51.73 -13.05 -3.28
CA ASN A 737 -51.45 -12.63 -4.66
C ASN A 737 -51.79 -11.14 -4.91
N ARG A 738 -52.70 -10.55 -4.12
CA ARG A 738 -53.03 -9.11 -4.19
C ARG A 738 -51.97 -8.20 -3.50
N LYS A 739 -51.24 -8.71 -2.50
CA LYS A 739 -50.25 -7.93 -1.73
C LYS A 739 -48.86 -7.97 -2.36
N TRP A 740 -48.59 -9.04 -3.16
CA TRP A 740 -47.21 -9.33 -3.60
C TRP A 740 -47.17 -9.71 -5.09
N HIS A 741 -46.98 -8.72 -5.97
CA HIS A 741 -46.80 -8.98 -7.41
C HIS A 741 -45.40 -9.56 -7.69
N VAL A 742 -45.29 -10.87 -7.70
CA VAL A 742 -44.04 -11.56 -8.14
C VAL A 742 -44.02 -11.59 -9.67
N LYS A 743 -43.31 -10.70 -10.30
CA LYS A 743 -42.89 -10.78 -11.70
C LYS A 743 -41.45 -11.36 -11.74
N GLY A 744 -41.30 -12.65 -11.93
CA GLY A 744 -40.01 -13.29 -12.17
C GLY A 744 -40.13 -14.80 -12.18
N SER A 745 -39.61 -15.44 -13.22
CA SER A 745 -39.60 -16.91 -13.30
C SER A 745 -38.61 -17.48 -12.27
N LEU A 746 -39.08 -18.46 -11.51
CA LEU A 746 -38.35 -19.23 -10.50
C LEU A 746 -37.15 -20.04 -11.05
N ALA A 747 -36.68 -19.79 -12.28
CA ALA A 747 -35.75 -20.66 -13.00
C ALA A 747 -34.27 -20.39 -12.77
N GLU A 748 -33.87 -19.33 -12.06
CA GLU A 748 -32.44 -18.94 -11.89
C GLU A 748 -31.99 -18.83 -10.42
N ALA A 749 -32.55 -19.59 -9.50
CA ALA A 749 -31.95 -19.76 -8.19
C ALA A 749 -30.62 -20.52 -8.36
N SER A 750 -29.50 -19.92 -8.00
CA SER A 750 -28.20 -20.57 -8.03
C SER A 750 -28.24 -21.90 -7.29
N LEU A 751 -27.93 -22.99 -7.98
CA LEU A 751 -27.84 -24.32 -7.37
C LEU A 751 -26.80 -24.29 -6.25
N GLY A 752 -27.14 -24.74 -5.04
CA GLY A 752 -26.23 -24.86 -3.92
C GLY A 752 -25.10 -25.84 -4.26
N TRP A 753 -23.86 -25.46 -3.91
CA TRP A 753 -22.70 -26.32 -4.04
C TRP A 753 -21.99 -26.55 -2.71
N SER A 754 -21.36 -27.71 -2.56
CA SER A 754 -20.46 -28.01 -1.43
C SER A 754 -19.15 -28.54 -1.96
N CYS A 755 -18.03 -28.19 -1.32
CA CYS A 755 -16.72 -28.74 -1.64
C CYS A 755 -16.10 -29.42 -0.44
N THR A 756 -15.27 -30.43 -0.69
CA THR A 756 -14.43 -31.09 0.31
C THR A 756 -13.05 -31.34 -0.25
N ILE A 757 -12.07 -31.52 0.62
CA ILE A 757 -10.68 -31.74 0.27
C ILE A 757 -10.28 -33.17 0.62
N ASP A 758 -9.81 -33.92 -0.39
CA ASP A 758 -9.18 -35.22 -0.21
C ASP A 758 -7.79 -35.24 -0.85
N LYS A 759 -6.78 -35.61 -0.10
CA LYS A 759 -5.38 -35.77 -0.56
C LYS A 759 -4.85 -34.66 -1.46
N ASP A 760 -5.10 -33.40 -1.11
CA ASP A 760 -4.68 -32.16 -1.81
C ASP A 760 -5.50 -31.78 -3.05
N THR A 761 -6.59 -32.47 -3.35
CA THR A 761 -7.56 -32.10 -4.41
C THR A 761 -8.87 -31.60 -3.81
N VAL A 762 -9.43 -30.54 -4.41
CA VAL A 762 -10.75 -30.01 -4.03
C VAL A 762 -11.82 -30.67 -4.88
N HIS A 763 -12.76 -31.33 -4.24
CA HIS A 763 -13.90 -31.97 -4.91
C HIS A 763 -15.14 -31.15 -4.66
N THR A 764 -15.78 -30.65 -5.74
CA THR A 764 -16.98 -29.82 -5.68
C THR A 764 -18.20 -30.66 -6.09
N PHE A 765 -19.23 -30.58 -5.28
CA PHE A 765 -20.53 -31.25 -5.51
C PHE A 765 -21.61 -30.21 -5.67
N VAL A 766 -22.49 -30.41 -6.63
CA VAL A 766 -23.68 -29.58 -6.87
C VAL A 766 -24.91 -30.38 -6.57
N MET A 767 -25.97 -29.74 -6.09
CA MET A 767 -27.29 -30.39 -5.88
C MET A 767 -27.76 -31.04 -7.16
N CYS A 768 -28.18 -32.33 -7.13
CA CYS A 768 -28.60 -33.09 -8.31
C CYS A 768 -29.84 -33.91 -8.06
N HIS A 769 -30.59 -34.20 -9.14
CA HIS A 769 -31.79 -35.04 -9.08
C HIS A 769 -31.43 -36.54 -8.89
N LYS A 770 -32.20 -37.27 -8.08
CA LYS A 770 -31.92 -38.69 -7.76
C LYS A 770 -31.81 -39.59 -9.01
N SER A 771 -32.49 -39.26 -10.09
CA SER A 771 -32.44 -40.03 -11.36
C SER A 771 -31.12 -39.87 -12.13
N GLN A 772 -30.29 -38.89 -11.80
CA GLN A 772 -28.98 -38.64 -12.44
C GLN A 772 -27.81 -39.35 -11.71
N LEU A 773 -28.09 -39.91 -10.55
CA LEU A 773 -27.12 -40.61 -9.71
C LEU A 773 -27.15 -42.11 -9.91
N GLU A 774 -26.87 -42.61 -11.12
CA GLU A 774 -26.57 -44.04 -11.37
C GLU A 774 -25.19 -44.46 -10.85
N THR A 775 -24.78 -44.02 -9.69
CA THR A 775 -23.43 -44.23 -9.23
C THR A 775 -23.38 -44.96 -7.89
N GLU A 776 -22.30 -45.74 -7.73
CA GLU A 776 -21.91 -46.52 -6.55
C GLU A 776 -22.09 -45.78 -5.20
N ILE A 777 -22.09 -44.42 -5.24
CA ILE A 777 -22.25 -43.54 -4.08
C ILE A 777 -23.60 -43.71 -3.40
N LEU A 778 -24.67 -43.77 -4.15
CA LEU A 778 -26.04 -44.00 -3.62
C LEU A 778 -26.27 -45.43 -3.19
N GLN A 779 -25.64 -46.40 -3.88
CA GLN A 779 -25.67 -47.81 -3.49
C GLN A 779 -24.94 -48.07 -2.19
N CYS A 780 -23.84 -47.38 -1.93
CA CYS A 780 -23.09 -47.47 -0.67
C CYS A 780 -23.84 -46.83 0.51
N LEU A 781 -24.50 -45.70 0.28
CA LEU A 781 -25.32 -45.00 1.29
C LEU A 781 -26.58 -45.81 1.63
N THR A 782 -27.16 -46.57 0.66
CA THR A 782 -28.37 -47.38 0.89
C THR A 782 -28.00 -48.76 1.47
N LYS A 783 -26.84 -49.31 1.22
CA LYS A 783 -26.38 -50.61 1.77
C LYS A 783 -26.12 -50.56 3.29
N ASN A 784 -25.68 -49.43 3.79
CA ASN A 784 -25.49 -49.23 5.24
C ASN A 784 -26.80 -48.66 5.82
N ASN A 785 -27.76 -49.46 6.20
CA ASN A 785 -29.06 -49.19 6.80
C ASN A 785 -29.25 -47.92 7.67
N ALA A 786 -28.24 -47.04 7.73
CA ALA A 786 -28.19 -45.77 8.46
C ALA A 786 -29.20 -44.71 7.95
N TRP A 787 -29.63 -44.81 6.66
CA TRP A 787 -30.61 -43.89 6.09
C TRP A 787 -32.04 -44.14 6.54
N LYS A 788 -32.38 -45.36 6.91
CA LYS A 788 -33.79 -45.72 7.21
C LYS A 788 -34.23 -45.35 8.62
N THR A 789 -33.28 -45.03 9.52
CA THR A 789 -33.58 -44.75 10.93
C THR A 789 -33.73 -43.24 11.26
N THR A 790 -33.43 -42.35 10.32
CA THR A 790 -33.54 -40.88 10.53
C THR A 790 -34.91 -40.29 10.21
N ARG A 791 -35.93 -41.11 9.93
CA ARG A 791 -37.28 -40.68 9.57
C ARG A 791 -38.13 -40.07 10.68
N SER A 792 -37.63 -39.82 11.87
CA SER A 792 -38.45 -39.32 12.98
C SER A 792 -37.70 -38.46 14.01
N TYR A 793 -37.14 -37.36 13.58
CA TYR A 793 -37.01 -36.21 14.51
C TYR A 793 -37.80 -35.08 13.88
N PRO A 794 -38.95 -34.67 14.50
CA PRO A 794 -39.68 -33.51 14.03
C PRO A 794 -38.75 -32.29 14.23
N CYS A 795 -38.38 -31.65 13.12
CA CYS A 795 -37.77 -30.32 13.15
C CYS A 795 -38.75 -29.40 13.87
N LYS A 796 -38.36 -28.93 15.07
CA LYS A 796 -39.13 -27.96 15.84
C LYS A 796 -39.02 -26.53 15.29
N GLY A 797 -38.48 -26.35 14.10
CA GLY A 797 -38.29 -25.06 13.44
C GLY A 797 -38.93 -25.01 12.04
N LEU A 798 -39.27 -23.81 11.60
CA LEU A 798 -39.78 -23.54 10.25
C LEU A 798 -38.63 -23.68 9.24
N CYS A 799 -38.73 -24.69 8.33
CA CYS A 799 -37.67 -24.98 7.35
C CYS A 799 -37.56 -23.96 6.22
N ILE A 800 -36.36 -23.79 5.64
CA ILE A 800 -36.09 -22.91 4.51
C ILE A 800 -36.23 -23.68 3.19
N MET A 801 -36.65 -23.02 2.16
CA MET A 801 -37.06 -23.50 0.85
C MET A 801 -36.12 -24.39 0.05
N GLU A 802 -34.81 -24.26 0.20
CA GLU A 802 -33.85 -25.14 -0.48
C GLU A 802 -33.87 -26.54 0.09
N GLU A 803 -34.40 -26.67 1.30
CA GLU A 803 -34.53 -27.89 2.09
C GLU A 803 -35.75 -28.71 1.73
N GLU A 804 -36.82 -28.07 1.30
CA GLU A 804 -38.13 -28.73 1.03
C GLU A 804 -38.20 -29.43 -0.34
N LYS A 805 -37.20 -29.27 -1.20
CA LYS A 805 -37.06 -30.07 -2.41
C LYS A 805 -36.79 -31.57 -2.17
N GLU A 806 -36.72 -32.02 -0.89
CA GLU A 806 -36.63 -33.46 -0.62
C GLU A 806 -37.78 -34.27 -1.15
N ASP A 807 -39.00 -33.71 -1.17
CA ASP A 807 -40.16 -34.35 -1.81
C ASP A 807 -40.08 -34.41 -3.32
N THR A 808 -39.17 -33.64 -3.94
CA THR A 808 -38.98 -33.58 -5.41
C THR A 808 -37.90 -34.51 -5.95
N GLY A 809 -37.22 -35.29 -5.09
CA GLY A 809 -36.21 -36.25 -5.54
C GLY A 809 -34.80 -35.70 -5.73
N TRP A 810 -34.48 -34.53 -5.18
CA TRP A 810 -33.11 -33.96 -5.20
C TRP A 810 -32.26 -34.43 -4.00
N VAL A 811 -30.95 -34.51 -4.20
CA VAL A 811 -29.97 -34.82 -3.16
C VAL A 811 -29.09 -33.60 -2.91
N HIS A 812 -28.99 -33.17 -1.66
CA HIS A 812 -28.21 -32.00 -1.26
C HIS A 812 -26.71 -32.23 -1.43
N SER A 813 -26.00 -31.20 -1.85
CA SER A 813 -24.57 -31.26 -2.16
C SER A 813 -23.69 -31.68 -0.97
N GLU A 814 -24.04 -31.28 0.27
CA GLU A 814 -23.34 -31.68 1.48
C GLU A 814 -23.50 -33.16 1.82
N LYS A 815 -24.63 -33.76 1.49
CA LYS A 815 -24.85 -35.21 1.63
C LYS A 815 -23.90 -35.98 0.72
N LEU A 816 -23.67 -35.48 -0.50
CA LEU A 816 -22.71 -36.04 -1.45
C LEU A 816 -21.27 -35.89 -0.97
N ALA A 817 -20.90 -34.69 -0.45
CA ALA A 817 -19.58 -34.44 0.08
C ALA A 817 -19.28 -35.32 1.31
N LEU A 818 -20.24 -35.51 2.22
CA LEU A 818 -20.10 -36.42 3.35
C LEU A 818 -19.92 -37.87 2.92
N ALA A 819 -20.76 -38.34 1.97
CA ALA A 819 -20.68 -39.68 1.41
C ALA A 819 -19.34 -39.94 0.74
N TYR A 820 -18.85 -39.03 -0.06
CA TYR A 820 -17.55 -39.12 -0.74
C TYR A 820 -16.39 -39.33 0.27
N ASN A 821 -16.35 -38.53 1.36
CA ASN A 821 -15.32 -38.66 2.39
C ASN A 821 -15.41 -40.00 3.14
N LEU A 822 -16.60 -40.55 3.37
CA LEU A 822 -16.78 -41.81 4.03
C LEU A 822 -16.36 -43.00 3.17
N ILE A 823 -16.55 -42.92 1.85
CA ILE A 823 -16.19 -43.95 0.88
C ILE A 823 -14.67 -43.96 0.66
N ASN A 824 -14.08 -42.83 0.39
CA ASN A 824 -12.65 -42.73 0.04
C ASN A 824 -11.70 -42.87 1.23
N SER A 825 -12.16 -42.60 2.44
CA SER A 825 -11.34 -42.68 3.64
C SER A 825 -12.09 -43.37 4.79
N PRO A 826 -12.54 -44.63 4.63
CA PRO A 826 -13.42 -45.28 5.60
C PRO A 826 -12.76 -45.60 6.95
N GLN A 827 -11.45 -45.72 7.01
CA GLN A 827 -10.68 -46.06 8.24
C GLN A 827 -9.80 -44.88 8.74
N SER A 828 -9.89 -43.70 8.10
CA SER A 828 -9.13 -42.53 8.54
C SER A 828 -9.74 -41.88 9.78
N SER A 829 -8.91 -41.57 10.76
CA SER A 829 -9.30 -40.73 11.92
C SER A 829 -9.33 -39.25 11.59
N ASP A 830 -9.03 -38.91 10.36
CA ASP A 830 -8.96 -37.49 9.94
C ASP A 830 -10.34 -36.83 9.92
N ALA A 831 -10.38 -35.57 10.31
CA ALA A 831 -11.60 -34.78 10.32
C ALA A 831 -12.11 -34.53 8.90
N ILE A 832 -13.42 -34.67 8.70
CA ILE A 832 -14.10 -34.33 7.44
C ILE A 832 -14.27 -32.81 7.40
N ARG A 833 -13.91 -32.17 6.28
CA ARG A 833 -14.05 -30.72 6.09
C ARG A 833 -14.86 -30.42 4.85
N ILE A 834 -15.95 -29.66 5.01
CA ILE A 834 -16.88 -29.31 3.95
C ILE A 834 -17.11 -27.80 3.99
N VAL A 835 -17.07 -27.17 2.82
CA VAL A 835 -17.46 -25.77 2.62
C VAL A 835 -18.68 -25.77 1.74
N LYS A 836 -19.69 -25.01 2.11
CA LYS A 836 -20.96 -24.89 1.40
C LYS A 836 -21.23 -23.43 1.00
N SER A 837 -21.77 -23.22 -0.18
CA SER A 837 -22.14 -21.88 -0.67
C SER A 837 -23.39 -21.32 -0.01
N LEU A 838 -24.25 -22.19 0.50
CA LEU A 838 -25.52 -21.86 1.12
C LEU A 838 -25.57 -22.37 2.56
N ARG A 839 -26.59 -21.94 3.31
CA ARG A 839 -26.78 -22.38 4.69
C ARG A 839 -27.11 -23.88 4.75
N ILE A 840 -26.63 -24.59 5.79
CA ILE A 840 -26.94 -26.02 5.97
C ILE A 840 -28.39 -26.20 6.42
N CYS A 841 -29.05 -27.21 5.90
CA CYS A 841 -30.41 -27.56 6.34
C CYS A 841 -30.45 -28.40 7.62
N GLY A 842 -31.60 -28.40 8.31
CA GLY A 842 -31.79 -29.14 9.55
C GLY A 842 -31.54 -30.65 9.41
N ASP A 843 -31.92 -31.23 8.31
CA ASP A 843 -31.69 -32.63 8.02
C ASP A 843 -30.24 -32.98 7.76
N CYS A 844 -29.54 -32.15 6.95
CA CYS A 844 -28.13 -32.35 6.68
C CYS A 844 -27.28 -32.11 7.93
N HIS A 845 -27.66 -31.14 8.77
CA HIS A 845 -27.00 -30.89 10.05
C HIS A 845 -27.20 -32.08 11.02
N SER A 846 -28.43 -32.62 11.11
CA SER A 846 -28.74 -33.80 11.93
C SER A 846 -28.02 -35.04 11.41
N MET A 847 -27.91 -35.20 10.10
CA MET A 847 -27.15 -36.28 9.46
C MET A 847 -25.66 -36.18 9.76
N ALA A 848 -25.08 -34.98 9.68
CA ALA A 848 -23.67 -34.79 10.01
C ALA A 848 -23.38 -35.10 11.49
N LYS A 849 -24.29 -34.74 12.43
CA LYS A 849 -24.22 -35.12 13.85
C LYS A 849 -24.28 -36.64 14.04
N PHE A 850 -25.17 -37.31 13.31
CA PHE A 850 -25.29 -38.76 13.34
C PHE A 850 -24.04 -39.45 12.82
N ILE A 851 -23.46 -38.99 11.71
CA ILE A 851 -22.23 -39.51 11.11
C ILE A 851 -21.06 -39.33 12.10
N SER A 852 -20.92 -38.14 12.70
CA SER A 852 -19.89 -37.88 13.69
C SER A 852 -19.96 -38.85 14.88
N LYS A 853 -21.16 -39.11 15.39
CA LYS A 853 -21.40 -40.03 16.51
C LYS A 853 -21.14 -41.49 16.13
N THR A 854 -21.54 -41.95 14.94
CA THR A 854 -21.44 -43.35 14.54
C THR A 854 -20.06 -43.75 14.05
N HIS A 855 -19.36 -42.84 13.37
CA HIS A 855 -18.03 -43.10 12.82
C HIS A 855 -16.88 -42.54 13.69
N GLY A 856 -17.18 -41.83 14.79
CA GLY A 856 -16.18 -41.26 15.69
C GLY A 856 -15.32 -40.18 15.02
N ARG A 857 -15.79 -39.60 13.90
CA ARG A 857 -15.05 -38.60 13.13
C ARG A 857 -15.53 -37.18 13.47
N GLU A 858 -14.57 -36.29 13.58
CA GLU A 858 -14.88 -34.85 13.65
C GLU A 858 -15.28 -34.32 12.27
N ILE A 859 -16.33 -33.50 12.22
CA ILE A 859 -16.82 -32.88 10.97
C ILE A 859 -16.80 -31.38 11.15
N TYR A 860 -16.13 -30.67 10.24
CA TYR A 860 -16.13 -29.23 10.12
C TYR A 860 -16.91 -28.86 8.87
N LEU A 861 -17.99 -28.12 9.02
CA LEU A 861 -18.83 -27.68 7.93
C LEU A 861 -18.98 -26.16 8.02
N ASP A 862 -18.52 -25.43 7.00
CA ASP A 862 -18.69 -24.01 6.85
C ASP A 862 -19.83 -23.71 5.87
N ASP A 863 -20.86 -23.02 6.32
CA ASP A 863 -22.06 -22.72 5.57
C ASP A 863 -22.24 -21.23 5.26
N SER A 864 -21.16 -20.51 5.03
CA SER A 864 -21.13 -19.06 4.77
C SER A 864 -21.52 -18.15 5.94
N LYS A 865 -22.23 -18.63 6.96
CA LYS A 865 -22.61 -17.86 8.16
C LYS A 865 -22.02 -18.41 9.46
N CYS A 866 -21.76 -19.72 9.53
CA CYS A 866 -21.31 -20.40 10.73
C CYS A 866 -20.39 -21.58 10.40
N LEU A 867 -19.31 -21.71 11.17
CA LEU A 867 -18.51 -22.93 11.13
C LEU A 867 -19.10 -23.94 12.15
N HIS A 868 -19.71 -25.00 11.65
CA HIS A 868 -20.22 -26.10 12.44
C HIS A 868 -19.07 -27.07 12.75
N HIS A 869 -18.60 -27.10 13.99
CA HIS A 869 -17.69 -28.14 14.49
C HIS A 869 -18.53 -29.21 15.19
N ILE A 870 -18.62 -30.36 14.55
CA ILE A 870 -19.42 -31.49 15.01
C ILE A 870 -18.49 -32.59 15.52
N LYS A 871 -18.61 -32.92 16.79
CA LYS A 871 -17.84 -33.94 17.47
C LYS A 871 -18.73 -34.77 18.38
N ASP A 872 -18.60 -36.10 18.34
CA ASP A 872 -19.36 -37.05 19.16
C ASP A 872 -20.89 -36.81 19.11
N GLY A 873 -21.38 -36.31 17.96
CA GLY A 873 -22.78 -36.01 17.78
C GLY A 873 -23.27 -34.67 18.32
N TYR A 874 -22.36 -33.82 18.83
CA TYR A 874 -22.66 -32.46 19.26
C TYR A 874 -22.07 -31.44 18.33
N CYS A 875 -22.78 -30.33 18.07
CA CYS A 875 -22.32 -29.24 17.25
C CYS A 875 -21.99 -27.99 18.06
N SER A 876 -20.94 -27.23 17.66
CA SER A 876 -20.56 -25.96 18.26
C SER A 876 -21.66 -24.90 18.21
N CYS A 877 -22.52 -24.92 17.19
CA CYS A 877 -23.66 -24.00 17.02
C CYS A 877 -24.78 -24.21 18.06
N ARG A 878 -24.75 -25.35 18.81
CA ARG A 878 -25.78 -25.74 19.78
C ARG A 878 -27.19 -25.78 19.16
N ASP A 879 -27.28 -26.25 17.92
CA ASP A 879 -28.51 -26.35 17.12
C ASP A 879 -29.21 -24.98 16.86
N TYR A 880 -28.44 -23.92 16.88
CA TYR A 880 -28.86 -22.60 16.47
C TYR A 880 -28.01 -22.12 15.28
N TRP A 881 -28.59 -22.16 14.09
CA TRP A 881 -27.92 -21.78 12.84
C TRP A 881 -28.85 -21.05 11.89
#